data_c6b7d97fa605a6e172756f3eecb55e9f
#
_entry.id   c6b7d97fa605a6e172756f3eecb55e9f
#
_cell.length_a   1.000
_cell.length_b   1.000
_cell.length_c   1.000
_cell.angle_alpha   90.00
_cell.angle_beta   90.00
_cell.angle_gamma   90.00
#
_symmetry.space_group_name_H-M   'P 1'
#
loop_
_entity.id
_entity.type
_entity.pdbx_description
1 polymer ?
#
loop_
_entity_poly.entity_id
_entity_poly.type
_entity_poly.pdbx_seq_one_letter_code
_entity_poly.pdbx_strand_id
1 'polypeptide(L)'
;MSQFPQNFNFERCEDEPIHIPESVQSYGFLIAFSYKDLKIEIVSENCNSIFADEIIGENFLDILSSDSDERTFLEETFDRVSASKIRLPIQLHLKGALLKAGEEIDYLAVVYDSGDHYVVELEPATEFRDVYSAEQFIKLYSMSIAPRFKEMTSLGEMAREMVSTIRYLTNMDRVVLYKFNEDYSGKVIAEAKAEDMESYQDLYFPASDIPKQARELYKTNWVRLVPDTELPPARLVPSAEESGRERLDLSRSLLRTFSPIHLQYIRNQGLRASFSISLVTDGELYGLISCHHREACYIPQNVRLQCENLSQLFSWHLLAKEEEIAKRKKDVTDKAVDAMLDKIGPANPISRVVKSGERAFLNALNSSGFVYYSQYETITLGSTLPIELIKDIFSKAVSEGGFPYTNDSLYDDYPDAREHGIAGIMIIPLFEKKQYFTAWFRKETHRVQKWIGADDEKSEDAPKAERLKPRSAFTIHTRTIEGRSTAFDRTDIDTANRLNRMFLVYALDVQERMHISIQELEKQDNYRNEFLATLAHELRNPLGPIMSGASILETVDDDKTRKRVTAIINRQAEYMSKLINDLMDVSRITRGKVKLEFERLSIQDVLSDSLEIVEQQVKSKNHDITVNCLEEDVTVYGDKARLSQIFSNIIHNAAKYTKESGKIVVDIR
;
A
#
# COMPACT_ATOMS: atom_id res chain seq x y z
N MET A 1 37.61 33.50 -19.34
CA MET A 1 37.36 32.07 -19.53
C MET A 1 38.09 31.34 -18.42
N SER A 2 37.45 31.01 -17.29
CA SER A 2 38.05 30.21 -16.22
C SER A 2 38.28 28.80 -16.79
N GLN A 3 39.56 28.37 -16.87
CA GLN A 3 39.88 27.00 -17.29
C GLN A 3 39.35 26.05 -16.21
N PHE A 4 38.35 25.29 -16.57
CA PHE A 4 37.86 24.18 -15.74
C PHE A 4 39.02 23.18 -15.54
N PRO A 5 39.40 22.79 -14.31
CA PRO A 5 40.50 21.86 -14.11
C PRO A 5 40.23 20.53 -14.83
N GLN A 6 41.17 20.10 -15.68
CA GLN A 6 41.00 18.86 -16.48
C GLN A 6 41.64 17.61 -15.86
N ASN A 7 42.43 17.76 -14.79
CA ASN A 7 43.18 16.67 -14.17
C ASN A 7 42.54 16.20 -12.86
N PHE A 8 41.43 15.46 -12.97
CA PHE A 8 40.85 14.77 -11.83
C PHE A 8 41.35 13.33 -11.75
N ASN A 9 41.64 12.85 -10.54
CA ASN A 9 42.06 11.44 -10.26
C ASN A 9 40.90 10.44 -10.19
N PHE A 10 39.67 10.84 -10.54
CA PHE A 10 38.47 10.01 -10.50
C PHE A 10 37.81 9.97 -11.88
N GLU A 11 37.03 8.92 -12.13
CA GLU A 11 36.39 8.66 -13.44
C GLU A 11 34.94 9.21 -13.52
N ARG A 12 34.25 9.27 -12.38
CA ARG A 12 32.87 9.78 -12.25
C ARG A 12 32.82 10.84 -11.15
N CYS A 13 31.88 11.77 -11.24
CA CYS A 13 31.67 12.77 -10.18
C CYS A 13 31.36 12.12 -8.83
N GLU A 14 30.75 10.95 -8.82
CA GLU A 14 30.43 10.20 -7.60
C GLU A 14 31.65 9.60 -6.89
N ASP A 15 32.76 9.44 -7.59
CA ASP A 15 34.00 8.88 -7.06
C ASP A 15 34.89 9.95 -6.40
N GLU A 16 34.54 11.23 -6.50
CA GLU A 16 35.29 12.33 -5.90
C GLU A 16 35.23 12.22 -4.37
N PRO A 17 36.39 12.12 -3.67
CA PRO A 17 36.42 12.03 -2.21
C PRO A 17 36.21 13.41 -1.56
N ILE A 18 35.00 13.95 -1.73
CA ILE A 18 34.63 15.31 -1.32
C ILE A 18 34.68 15.55 0.20
N HIS A 19 34.85 14.50 1.00
CA HIS A 19 34.97 14.58 2.47
C HIS A 19 36.40 14.84 2.94
N ILE A 20 37.42 14.64 2.09
CA ILE A 20 38.84 14.83 2.40
C ILE A 20 39.56 15.74 1.37
N PRO A 21 39.05 16.98 1.11
CA PRO A 21 39.55 17.84 0.05
C PRO A 21 40.92 18.51 0.33
N GLU A 22 41.51 18.35 1.54
CA GLU A 22 42.74 19.00 2.01
C GLU A 22 42.69 20.54 1.93
N SER A 23 41.53 21.14 1.99
CA SER A 23 41.32 22.58 1.96
C SER A 23 39.98 22.99 2.55
N VAL A 24 39.92 24.22 3.03
CA VAL A 24 38.73 24.89 3.52
C VAL A 24 38.42 26.16 2.77
N GLN A 25 37.24 26.69 2.89
CA GLN A 25 36.84 27.97 2.35
C GLN A 25 37.55 29.10 3.13
N SER A 26 38.15 30.06 2.43
CA SER A 26 39.07 31.07 3.01
C SER A 26 38.37 32.19 3.79
N TYR A 27 37.03 32.15 3.93
CA TYR A 27 36.32 33.11 4.79
C TYR A 27 36.39 32.75 6.28
N GLY A 28 36.87 31.56 6.62
CA GLY A 28 37.11 31.10 7.97
C GLY A 28 38.46 30.41 8.09
N PHE A 29 38.79 29.94 9.28
CA PHE A 29 40.08 29.33 9.64
C PHE A 29 39.85 27.97 10.24
N LEU A 30 40.76 27.03 10.00
CA LEU A 30 40.72 25.69 10.59
C LEU A 30 41.99 25.42 11.37
N ILE A 31 41.84 24.90 12.57
CA ILE A 31 42.90 24.42 13.44
C ILE A 31 42.55 22.99 13.87
N ALA A 32 43.45 22.03 13.61
CA ALA A 32 43.28 20.66 14.06
C ALA A 32 44.45 20.28 14.97
N PHE A 33 44.15 19.63 16.09
CA PHE A 33 45.13 19.27 17.12
C PHE A 33 44.88 17.87 17.68
N SER A 34 45.95 17.24 18.15
CA SER A 34 45.96 15.86 18.62
C SER A 34 45.13 15.67 19.87
N TYR A 35 44.43 14.54 19.99
CA TYR A 35 43.75 14.14 21.24
C TYR A 35 44.67 13.98 22.45
N LYS A 36 45.94 13.59 22.19
CA LYS A 36 46.83 13.13 23.27
C LYS A 36 47.42 14.27 24.10
N ASP A 37 47.84 15.32 23.41
CA ASP A 37 48.61 16.39 24.02
C ASP A 37 48.11 17.78 23.64
N LEU A 38 46.99 17.83 22.91
CA LEU A 38 46.36 19.06 22.40
C LEU A 38 47.31 19.91 21.54
N LYS A 39 48.36 19.32 20.98
CA LYS A 39 49.27 20.03 20.07
C LYS A 39 48.64 20.25 18.73
N ILE A 40 48.76 21.45 18.20
CA ILE A 40 48.30 21.86 16.88
C ILE A 40 49.19 21.16 15.85
N GLU A 41 48.60 20.35 15.01
CA GLU A 41 49.27 19.58 13.98
C GLU A 41 48.92 20.04 12.58
N ILE A 42 47.71 20.60 12.36
CA ILE A 42 47.23 21.04 11.02
C ILE A 42 46.50 22.37 11.20
N VAL A 43 46.78 23.30 10.29
CA VAL A 43 46.06 24.56 10.18
C VAL A 43 45.72 24.88 8.74
N SER A 44 44.70 25.69 8.49
CA SER A 44 44.51 26.29 7.18
C SER A 44 45.54 27.37 6.89
N GLU A 45 46.09 27.43 5.66
CA GLU A 45 47.19 28.37 5.29
C GLU A 45 46.87 29.84 5.59
N ASN A 46 45.58 30.21 5.55
CA ASN A 46 45.14 31.56 5.89
C ASN A 46 45.20 31.92 7.36
N CYS A 47 45.46 30.95 8.28
CA CYS A 47 45.79 31.23 9.66
C CYS A 47 46.99 32.21 9.79
N ASN A 48 47.91 32.19 8.81
CA ASN A 48 49.01 33.14 8.74
C ASN A 48 48.53 34.61 8.57
N SER A 49 47.27 34.87 8.28
CA SER A 49 46.72 36.23 8.21
C SER A 49 46.33 36.78 9.58
N ILE A 50 46.01 35.92 10.53
CA ILE A 50 45.56 36.29 11.88
C ILE A 50 46.63 36.11 12.95
N PHE A 51 47.49 35.07 12.88
CA PHE A 51 48.56 34.84 13.81
C PHE A 51 49.87 35.51 13.38
N ALA A 52 50.61 36.10 14.34
CA ALA A 52 51.87 36.74 14.11
C ALA A 52 53.02 35.72 13.91
N ASP A 53 52.98 34.63 14.67
CA ASP A 53 53.95 33.55 14.64
C ASP A 53 53.33 32.26 14.15
N GLU A 54 54.16 31.24 13.86
CA GLU A 54 53.72 29.90 13.52
C GLU A 54 53.16 29.20 14.78
N ILE A 55 51.94 28.71 14.67
CA ILE A 55 51.24 28.04 15.82
C ILE A 55 51.30 26.52 15.75
N ILE A 56 51.86 25.92 14.72
CA ILE A 56 52.04 24.47 14.58
C ILE A 56 53.02 23.98 15.65
N GLY A 57 52.63 22.95 16.39
CA GLY A 57 53.41 22.39 17.50
C GLY A 57 53.11 23.03 18.85
N GLU A 58 52.46 24.18 18.92
CA GLU A 58 51.99 24.80 20.17
C GLU A 58 50.77 24.04 20.72
N ASN A 59 50.54 24.16 22.02
CA ASN A 59 49.30 23.60 22.61
C ASN A 59 48.11 24.50 22.29
N PHE A 60 46.99 23.92 21.84
CA PHE A 60 45.80 24.68 21.43
C PHE A 60 45.27 25.60 22.57
N LEU A 61 45.35 25.16 23.83
CA LEU A 61 44.89 25.96 24.97
C LEU A 61 45.79 27.18 25.23
N ASP A 62 47.04 27.19 24.75
CA ASP A 62 47.98 28.29 24.95
C ASP A 62 47.77 29.46 23.98
N ILE A 63 47.04 29.23 22.88
CA ILE A 63 46.67 30.31 21.93
C ILE A 63 45.38 31.04 22.37
N LEU A 64 44.69 30.53 23.39
CA LEU A 64 43.47 31.14 23.95
C LEU A 64 43.77 32.17 24.99
N SER A 65 42.81 33.05 25.29
CA SER A 65 42.93 34.00 26.41
C SER A 65 43.05 33.25 27.73
N SER A 66 43.69 33.88 28.74
CA SER A 66 44.17 33.17 29.93
C SER A 66 43.14 32.88 31.01
N ASP A 67 41.84 32.79 30.69
CA ASP A 67 40.78 32.49 31.65
C ASP A 67 40.76 30.98 31.98
N SER A 68 40.91 30.63 33.28
CA SER A 68 40.90 29.25 33.75
C SER A 68 39.55 28.56 33.53
N ASP A 69 38.47 29.32 33.61
CA ASP A 69 37.11 28.79 33.49
C ASP A 69 36.79 28.41 32.00
N GLU A 70 37.31 29.21 31.05
CA GLU A 70 37.21 28.93 29.62
C GLU A 70 37.99 27.67 29.24
N ARG A 71 39.19 27.46 29.81
CA ARG A 71 39.97 26.23 29.58
C ARG A 71 39.24 24.98 30.03
N THR A 72 38.68 24.98 31.24
CA THR A 72 37.92 23.85 31.79
C THR A 72 36.69 23.57 30.94
N PHE A 73 35.96 24.59 30.52
CA PHE A 73 34.80 24.45 29.63
C PHE A 73 35.18 23.83 28.28
N LEU A 74 36.33 24.18 27.74
CA LEU A 74 36.81 23.62 26.47
C LEU A 74 37.22 22.16 26.58
N GLU A 75 37.92 21.77 27.65
CA GLU A 75 38.25 20.36 27.92
C GLU A 75 36.98 19.49 28.02
N GLU A 76 35.96 19.93 28.76
CA GLU A 76 34.66 19.28 28.83
C GLU A 76 33.97 19.22 27.47
N THR A 77 34.13 20.25 26.64
CA THR A 77 33.58 20.33 25.29
C THR A 77 34.25 19.32 24.37
N PHE A 78 35.57 19.16 24.43
CA PHE A 78 36.32 18.17 23.66
C PHE A 78 35.90 16.75 24.02
N ASP A 79 35.79 16.44 25.29
CA ASP A 79 35.32 15.14 25.78
C ASP A 79 33.89 14.84 25.26
N ARG A 80 33.02 15.83 25.32
CA ARG A 80 31.64 15.71 24.84
C ARG A 80 31.58 15.47 23.34
N VAL A 81 32.34 16.21 22.55
CA VAL A 81 32.44 16.09 21.10
C VAL A 81 32.95 14.71 20.70
N SER A 82 34.03 14.26 21.39
CA SER A 82 34.61 12.94 21.11
C SER A 82 33.64 11.81 21.45
N ALA A 83 32.94 11.88 22.58
CA ALA A 83 31.98 10.86 23.04
C ALA A 83 30.73 10.79 22.18
N SER A 84 30.19 11.94 21.79
CA SER A 84 28.88 12.03 21.09
C SER A 84 28.99 12.10 19.57
N LYS A 85 30.21 12.32 19.05
CA LYS A 85 30.46 12.51 17.61
C LYS A 85 29.61 13.63 16.97
N ILE A 86 29.31 14.65 17.79
CA ILE A 86 28.51 15.82 17.37
C ILE A 86 29.43 17.00 17.05
N ARG A 87 28.83 18.03 16.47
CA ARG A 87 29.42 19.33 16.21
C ARG A 87 28.87 20.32 17.25
N LEU A 88 29.75 21.06 17.97
CA LEU A 88 29.33 22.02 18.96
C LEU A 88 29.78 23.44 18.58
N PRO A 89 28.83 24.39 18.42
CA PRO A 89 29.18 25.81 18.30
C PRO A 89 29.56 26.38 19.66
N ILE A 90 30.66 27.15 19.68
CA ILE A 90 31.15 27.86 20.88
C ILE A 90 31.67 29.26 20.50
N GLN A 91 31.82 30.11 21.46
CA GLN A 91 32.52 31.39 21.29
C GLN A 91 33.93 31.23 21.88
N LEU A 92 34.95 31.70 21.15
CA LEU A 92 36.34 31.63 21.56
C LEU A 92 37.00 33.02 21.55
N HIS A 93 37.83 33.27 22.54
CA HIS A 93 38.64 34.49 22.66
C HIS A 93 40.10 34.12 22.42
N LEU A 94 40.68 34.57 21.31
CA LEU A 94 42.09 34.33 21.03
C LEU A 94 42.95 35.37 21.71
N LYS A 95 44.18 34.95 22.14
CA LYS A 95 45.13 35.76 22.86
C LYS A 95 45.66 36.88 21.96
N GLY A 96 45.36 38.12 22.31
CA GLY A 96 45.73 39.28 21.47
C GLY A 96 47.22 39.40 21.19
N ALA A 97 48.12 38.97 22.11
CA ALA A 97 49.56 38.96 21.93
C ALA A 97 50.06 38.07 20.79
N LEU A 98 49.27 37.07 20.35
CA LEU A 98 49.58 36.17 19.25
C LEU A 98 48.94 36.63 17.93
N LEU A 99 48.07 37.62 17.99
CA LEU A 99 47.38 38.14 16.79
C LEU A 99 48.17 39.30 16.15
N LYS A 100 48.19 39.31 14.78
CA LYS A 100 48.82 40.39 14.02
C LYS A 100 48.22 41.77 14.30
N ALA A 101 46.91 41.80 14.61
CA ALA A 101 46.22 43.04 14.94
C ALA A 101 46.56 43.57 16.34
N GLY A 102 47.13 42.74 17.23
CA GLY A 102 47.44 43.10 18.62
C GLY A 102 46.24 43.35 19.52
N GLU A 103 45.01 43.13 19.01
CA GLU A 103 43.75 43.29 19.72
C GLU A 103 43.07 41.93 19.85
N GLU A 104 42.38 41.70 20.98
CA GLU A 104 41.57 40.52 21.16
C GLU A 104 40.38 40.58 20.19
N ILE A 105 40.18 39.51 19.44
CA ILE A 105 39.06 39.37 18.51
C ILE A 105 38.25 38.16 18.93
N ASP A 106 36.92 38.37 19.01
CA ASP A 106 35.98 37.30 19.27
C ASP A 106 35.76 36.49 18.00
N TYR A 107 35.80 35.17 18.15
CA TYR A 107 35.50 34.23 17.08
C TYR A 107 34.31 33.35 17.45
N LEU A 108 33.44 33.17 16.51
CA LEU A 108 32.48 32.09 16.55
C LEU A 108 33.19 30.83 16.07
N ALA A 109 33.20 29.80 16.89
CA ALA A 109 33.90 28.57 16.58
C ALA A 109 32.92 27.38 16.52
N VAL A 110 33.33 26.39 15.77
CA VAL A 110 32.68 25.07 15.75
C VAL A 110 33.74 24.04 16.05
N VAL A 111 33.46 23.20 17.03
CA VAL A 111 34.34 22.10 17.47
C VAL A 111 33.73 20.78 17.05
N TYR A 112 34.53 19.91 16.47
CA TYR A 112 34.10 18.54 16.14
C TYR A 112 35.28 17.57 16.13
N ASP A 113 34.98 16.31 16.15
CA ASP A 113 35.92 15.19 16.08
C ASP A 113 36.18 14.75 14.66
N SER A 114 37.44 14.51 14.32
CA SER A 114 37.88 13.98 13.03
C SER A 114 38.96 12.92 13.20
N GLY A 115 38.54 11.69 13.52
CA GLY A 115 39.46 10.58 13.77
C GLY A 115 40.33 10.77 14.98
N ASP A 116 41.62 11.04 14.79
CA ASP A 116 42.59 11.24 15.87
C ASP A 116 42.77 12.71 16.29
N HIS A 117 42.00 13.63 15.70
CA HIS A 117 42.11 15.06 15.91
C HIS A 117 40.79 15.68 16.37
N TYR A 118 40.91 16.65 17.28
CA TYR A 118 39.92 17.70 17.44
C TYR A 118 40.11 18.73 16.33
N VAL A 119 39.01 19.19 15.77
CA VAL A 119 39.01 20.25 14.78
C VAL A 119 38.20 21.43 15.28
N VAL A 120 38.78 22.61 15.18
CA VAL A 120 38.15 23.89 15.51
C VAL A 120 38.14 24.74 14.24
N GLU A 121 36.94 25.12 13.83
CA GLU A 121 36.72 26.07 12.75
C GLU A 121 36.34 27.42 13.35
N LEU A 122 37.00 28.47 12.89
CA LEU A 122 36.88 29.84 13.43
C LEU A 122 36.32 30.76 12.34
N GLU A 123 35.36 31.56 12.71
CA GLU A 123 34.85 32.65 11.88
C GLU A 123 34.80 33.93 12.71
N PRO A 124 35.25 35.10 12.20
CA PRO A 124 35.16 36.34 12.95
C PRO A 124 33.74 36.63 13.41
N ALA A 125 33.55 36.97 14.67
CA ALA A 125 32.27 37.39 15.19
C ALA A 125 31.99 38.82 14.63
N THR A 126 31.24 38.85 13.54
CA THR A 126 30.80 40.15 12.96
C THR A 126 29.60 40.64 13.76
N GLU A 127 29.61 41.91 14.19
CA GLU A 127 28.43 42.57 14.74
C GLU A 127 27.34 42.68 13.65
N PHE A 128 26.50 41.69 13.56
CA PHE A 128 25.28 41.78 12.76
C PHE A 128 24.17 42.44 13.61
N ARG A 129 23.86 43.67 13.28
CA ARG A 129 22.94 44.54 14.05
C ARG A 129 21.51 44.01 14.18
N ASP A 130 21.09 43.03 13.38
CA ASP A 130 19.71 42.59 13.28
C ASP A 130 19.49 41.07 13.40
N VAL A 131 20.46 40.31 13.94
CA VAL A 131 20.30 38.87 14.11
C VAL A 131 19.73 38.59 15.49
N TYR A 132 18.59 37.88 15.52
CA TYR A 132 17.98 37.42 16.76
C TYR A 132 18.98 36.60 17.59
N SER A 133 19.08 36.90 18.88
CA SER A 133 19.74 35.98 19.79
C SER A 133 19.05 34.61 19.78
N ALA A 134 19.73 33.55 20.25
CA ALA A 134 19.11 32.22 20.35
C ALA A 134 17.77 32.26 21.10
N GLU A 135 17.69 33.06 22.19
CA GLU A 135 16.44 33.26 22.95
C GLU A 135 15.35 33.95 22.12
N GLN A 136 15.70 35.01 21.41
CA GLN A 136 14.78 35.73 20.54
C GLN A 136 14.30 34.83 19.38
N PHE A 137 15.18 34.00 18.84
CA PHE A 137 14.84 33.03 17.79
C PHE A 137 13.86 31.98 18.30
N ILE A 138 14.11 31.37 19.46
CA ILE A 138 13.20 30.40 20.10
C ILE A 138 11.83 31.05 20.33
N LYS A 139 11.81 32.31 20.77
CA LYS A 139 10.60 33.07 21.00
C LYS A 139 9.83 33.33 19.69
N LEU A 140 10.53 33.76 18.64
CA LEU A 140 9.94 33.95 17.30
C LEU A 140 9.35 32.65 16.76
N TYR A 141 10.11 31.54 16.85
CA TYR A 141 9.64 30.25 16.42
C TYR A 141 8.40 29.80 17.19
N SER A 142 8.46 29.77 18.52
CA SER A 142 7.39 29.25 19.36
C SER A 142 6.10 30.10 19.30
N MET A 143 6.22 31.44 19.15
CA MET A 143 5.08 32.34 19.17
C MET A 143 4.50 32.63 17.78
N SER A 144 5.28 32.50 16.70
CA SER A 144 4.86 32.93 15.38
C SER A 144 4.88 31.81 14.35
N ILE A 145 5.95 31.03 14.23
CA ILE A 145 6.14 30.05 13.15
C ILE A 145 5.42 28.73 13.44
N ALA A 146 5.66 28.13 14.61
CA ALA A 146 5.09 26.83 14.97
C ALA A 146 3.54 26.81 15.01
N PRO A 147 2.85 27.83 15.58
CA PRO A 147 1.40 27.91 15.51
C PRO A 147 0.88 27.96 14.06
N ARG A 148 1.53 28.73 13.16
CA ARG A 148 1.16 28.83 11.76
C ARG A 148 1.28 27.49 11.04
N PHE A 149 2.37 26.71 11.27
CA PHE A 149 2.49 25.37 10.70
C PHE A 149 1.36 24.44 11.11
N LYS A 150 0.88 24.55 12.36
CA LYS A 150 -0.24 23.75 12.87
C LYS A 150 -1.57 24.09 12.18
N GLU A 151 -1.78 25.36 11.81
CA GLU A 151 -3.00 25.82 11.15
C GLU A 151 -3.03 25.51 9.65
N MET A 152 -1.87 25.33 9.02
CA MET A 152 -1.77 25.04 7.60
C MET A 152 -2.36 23.67 7.25
N THR A 153 -3.04 23.61 6.12
CA THR A 153 -3.79 22.41 5.70
C THR A 153 -3.01 21.51 4.75
N SER A 154 -1.96 22.02 4.12
CA SER A 154 -1.17 21.31 3.13
C SER A 154 0.34 21.47 3.32
N LEU A 155 1.09 20.46 2.86
CA LEU A 155 2.56 20.52 2.80
C LEU A 155 3.07 21.68 1.97
N GLY A 156 2.37 22.02 0.88
CA GLY A 156 2.74 23.14 0.03
C GLY A 156 2.62 24.51 0.72
N GLU A 157 1.63 24.70 1.60
CA GLU A 157 1.52 25.92 2.43
C GLU A 157 2.67 26.02 3.42
N MET A 158 2.98 24.93 4.13
CA MET A 158 4.10 24.86 5.06
C MET A 158 5.43 25.11 4.37
N ALA A 159 5.64 24.52 3.20
CA ALA A 159 6.86 24.71 2.40
C ALA A 159 7.03 26.16 1.94
N ARG A 160 5.95 26.84 1.50
CA ARG A 160 5.99 28.27 1.12
C ARG A 160 6.36 29.17 2.28
N GLU A 161 5.79 28.92 3.45
CA GLU A 161 6.14 29.67 4.67
C GLU A 161 7.61 29.47 5.04
N MET A 162 8.10 28.23 4.96
CA MET A 162 9.50 27.92 5.26
C MET A 162 10.46 28.65 4.32
N VAL A 163 10.27 28.57 3.00
CA VAL A 163 11.17 29.24 2.05
C VAL A 163 11.10 30.77 2.18
N SER A 164 9.94 31.33 2.51
CA SER A 164 9.79 32.75 2.77
C SER A 164 10.54 33.19 4.02
N THR A 165 10.47 32.39 5.10
CA THR A 165 11.19 32.64 6.34
C THR A 165 12.71 32.57 6.13
N ILE A 166 13.19 31.53 5.46
CA ILE A 166 14.63 31.38 5.17
C ILE A 166 15.12 32.52 4.29
N ARG A 167 14.33 32.93 3.28
CA ARG A 167 14.68 34.07 2.43
C ARG A 167 14.79 35.37 3.25
N TYR A 168 13.88 35.60 4.15
CA TYR A 168 13.93 36.75 5.06
C TYR A 168 15.19 36.75 5.94
N LEU A 169 15.54 35.59 6.52
CA LEU A 169 16.70 35.46 7.40
C LEU A 169 18.04 35.61 6.66
N THR A 170 18.11 35.11 5.43
CA THR A 170 19.37 35.00 4.66
C THR A 170 19.56 36.13 3.66
N ASN A 171 18.52 36.88 3.34
CA ASN A 171 18.47 37.89 2.28
C ASN A 171 18.94 37.36 0.92
N MET A 172 18.76 36.06 0.63
CA MET A 172 19.09 35.46 -0.64
C MET A 172 18.08 35.84 -1.73
N ASP A 173 18.51 35.94 -2.99
CA ASP A 173 17.65 36.30 -4.12
C ASP A 173 16.56 35.25 -4.38
N ARG A 174 16.89 33.97 -4.25
CA ARG A 174 15.98 32.84 -4.42
C ARG A 174 16.19 31.81 -3.33
N VAL A 175 15.09 31.29 -2.79
CA VAL A 175 15.06 30.14 -1.88
C VAL A 175 14.02 29.16 -2.40
N VAL A 176 14.41 27.92 -2.63
CA VAL A 176 13.54 26.83 -3.09
C VAL A 176 13.56 25.67 -2.12
N LEU A 177 12.41 25.02 -1.93
CA LEU A 177 12.34 23.73 -1.27
C LEU A 177 12.26 22.65 -2.35
N TYR A 178 13.31 21.86 -2.40
CA TYR A 178 13.54 20.78 -3.34
C TYR A 178 13.27 19.45 -2.64
N LYS A 179 12.23 18.70 -3.04
CA LYS A 179 11.89 17.40 -2.50
C LYS A 179 12.43 16.29 -3.39
N PHE A 180 13.13 15.31 -2.83
CA PHE A 180 13.58 14.12 -3.54
C PHE A 180 12.43 13.17 -3.84
N ASN A 181 12.45 12.57 -5.02
CA ASN A 181 11.65 11.42 -5.39
C ASN A 181 12.41 10.11 -5.07
N GLU A 182 11.77 8.95 -5.25
CA GLU A 182 12.39 7.64 -5.01
C GLU A 182 13.63 7.36 -5.90
N ASP A 183 13.65 7.90 -7.11
CA ASP A 183 14.78 7.85 -8.06
C ASP A 183 15.87 8.89 -7.79
N TYR A 184 15.76 9.61 -6.66
CA TYR A 184 16.59 10.73 -6.29
C TYR A 184 16.55 11.93 -7.25
N SER A 185 15.71 11.95 -8.27
CA SER A 185 15.34 13.19 -8.92
C SER A 185 14.62 14.08 -7.92
N GLY A 186 14.58 15.38 -8.17
CA GLY A 186 13.91 16.25 -7.23
C GLY A 186 12.95 17.20 -7.91
N LYS A 187 11.91 17.57 -7.15
CA LYS A 187 10.91 18.54 -7.55
C LYS A 187 10.94 19.76 -6.64
N VAL A 188 10.94 20.95 -7.22
CA VAL A 188 10.72 22.20 -6.46
C VAL A 188 9.25 22.29 -6.07
N ILE A 189 8.96 22.17 -4.78
CA ILE A 189 7.59 22.19 -4.24
C ILE A 189 7.20 23.56 -3.66
N ALA A 190 8.17 24.41 -3.36
CA ALA A 190 7.94 25.80 -2.95
C ALA A 190 9.11 26.69 -3.35
N GLU A 191 8.82 27.94 -3.64
CA GLU A 191 9.80 28.97 -4.02
C GLU A 191 9.46 30.31 -3.40
N ALA A 192 10.49 31.03 -2.93
CA ALA A 192 10.46 32.45 -2.62
C ALA A 192 11.63 33.11 -3.35
N LYS A 193 11.37 34.12 -4.20
CA LYS A 193 12.38 34.71 -5.09
C LYS A 193 12.22 36.23 -5.24
N ALA A 194 13.26 36.91 -5.76
CA ALA A 194 13.17 38.27 -6.25
C ALA A 194 12.27 38.32 -7.49
N GLU A 195 11.59 39.46 -7.70
CA GLU A 195 10.59 39.61 -8.77
C GLU A 195 11.16 39.39 -10.16
N ASP A 196 12.43 39.79 -10.38
CA ASP A 196 13.16 39.74 -11.64
C ASP A 196 13.81 38.38 -11.93
N MET A 197 13.67 37.37 -11.08
CA MET A 197 14.18 36.02 -11.33
C MET A 197 13.13 35.13 -11.99
N GLU A 198 13.59 34.23 -12.89
CA GLU A 198 12.74 33.16 -13.43
C GLU A 198 12.29 32.20 -12.33
N SER A 199 11.08 31.66 -12.44
CA SER A 199 10.55 30.74 -11.43
C SER A 199 10.99 29.30 -11.67
N TYR A 200 11.41 28.66 -10.59
CA TYR A 200 11.71 27.21 -10.54
C TYR A 200 10.54 26.39 -9.94
N GLN A 201 9.46 27.04 -9.59
CA GLN A 201 8.29 26.36 -9.04
C GLN A 201 7.82 25.21 -9.94
N ASP A 202 7.62 24.02 -9.39
CA ASP A 202 7.20 22.79 -10.07
C ASP A 202 8.18 22.23 -11.11
N LEU A 203 9.41 22.74 -11.18
CA LEU A 203 10.46 22.18 -12.02
C LEU A 203 11.07 20.92 -11.39
N TYR A 204 11.45 19.99 -12.26
CA TYR A 204 12.19 18.79 -11.91
C TYR A 204 13.66 18.94 -12.25
N PHE A 205 14.49 18.36 -11.39
CA PHE A 205 15.95 18.29 -11.55
C PHE A 205 16.36 16.81 -11.51
N PRO A 206 17.28 16.36 -12.36
CA PRO A 206 17.73 14.98 -12.36
C PRO A 206 18.62 14.64 -11.15
N ALA A 207 18.65 13.37 -10.78
CA ALA A 207 19.45 12.86 -9.67
C ALA A 207 20.97 13.17 -9.80
N SER A 208 21.45 13.31 -11.03
CA SER A 208 22.86 13.62 -11.35
C SER A 208 23.32 15.00 -10.86
N ASP A 209 22.38 15.95 -10.60
CA ASP A 209 22.73 17.29 -10.12
C ASP A 209 23.21 17.26 -8.65
N ILE A 210 22.80 16.26 -7.88
CA ILE A 210 23.23 16.03 -6.50
C ILE A 210 23.70 14.58 -6.36
N PRO A 211 24.99 14.29 -6.61
CA PRO A 211 25.51 12.93 -6.64
C PRO A 211 25.44 12.25 -5.28
N LYS A 212 25.50 10.92 -5.27
CA LYS A 212 25.29 10.07 -4.08
C LYS A 212 26.14 10.46 -2.88
N GLN A 213 27.46 10.67 -3.08
CA GLN A 213 28.36 11.06 -1.99
C GLN A 213 28.01 12.44 -1.37
N ALA A 214 27.46 13.35 -2.16
CA ALA A 214 26.98 14.63 -1.65
C ALA A 214 25.70 14.44 -0.81
N ARG A 215 24.77 13.58 -1.27
CA ARG A 215 23.55 13.27 -0.51
C ARG A 215 23.87 12.65 0.86
N GLU A 216 24.84 11.73 0.94
CA GLU A 216 25.26 11.16 2.21
C GLU A 216 25.85 12.21 3.15
N LEU A 217 26.65 13.14 2.66
CA LEU A 217 27.18 14.24 3.48
C LEU A 217 26.11 15.22 3.93
N TYR A 218 25.06 15.44 3.16
CA TYR A 218 23.91 16.26 3.57
C TYR A 218 23.14 15.68 4.76
N LYS A 219 23.19 14.36 5.00
CA LYS A 219 22.62 13.74 6.19
C LYS A 219 23.39 14.07 7.46
N THR A 220 24.71 14.29 7.35
CA THR A 220 25.60 14.60 8.47
C THR A 220 25.78 16.10 8.67
N ASN A 221 25.93 16.85 7.60
CA ASN A 221 26.20 18.28 7.61
C ASN A 221 25.02 19.04 6.98
N TRP A 222 24.14 19.52 7.83
CA TRP A 222 22.83 20.03 7.43
C TRP A 222 22.87 21.40 6.75
N VAL A 223 23.94 22.18 6.97
CA VAL A 223 24.08 23.52 6.36
C VAL A 223 25.39 23.64 5.61
N ARG A 224 25.36 24.19 4.41
CA ARG A 224 26.54 24.36 3.56
C ARG A 224 26.46 25.70 2.81
N LEU A 225 27.46 26.56 3.02
CA LEU A 225 27.55 27.89 2.41
C LEU A 225 28.69 27.96 1.38
N VAL A 226 28.40 28.46 0.20
CA VAL A 226 29.34 29.01 -0.75
C VAL A 226 29.09 30.52 -0.78
N PRO A 227 29.89 31.37 -0.11
CA PRO A 227 29.66 32.82 -0.07
C PRO A 227 30.02 33.46 -1.37
N ASP A 228 30.98 32.91 -2.10
CA ASP A 228 31.41 33.35 -3.43
C ASP A 228 32.11 32.21 -4.18
N THR A 229 31.62 31.86 -5.34
CA THR A 229 32.19 30.80 -6.19
C THR A 229 33.58 31.15 -6.72
N GLU A 230 34.02 32.42 -6.63
CA GLU A 230 35.34 32.88 -7.07
C GLU A 230 36.36 32.93 -5.94
N LEU A 231 35.95 32.74 -4.70
CA LEU A 231 36.83 32.75 -3.54
C LEU A 231 37.82 31.57 -3.61
N PRO A 232 39.15 31.82 -3.54
CA PRO A 232 40.11 30.73 -3.54
C PRO A 232 40.03 29.91 -2.23
N PRO A 233 40.22 28.60 -2.28
CA PRO A 233 40.31 27.80 -1.07
C PRO A 233 41.59 28.04 -0.30
N ALA A 234 41.56 27.88 1.03
CA ALA A 234 42.75 27.83 1.89
C ALA A 234 43.16 26.37 2.08
N ARG A 235 44.43 26.04 1.75
CA ARG A 235 44.95 24.66 1.90
C ARG A 235 45.22 24.33 3.35
N LEU A 236 45.20 23.05 3.69
CA LEU A 236 45.67 22.57 4.98
C LEU A 236 47.19 22.42 4.99
N VAL A 237 47.84 22.90 6.03
CA VAL A 237 49.30 22.92 6.22
C VAL A 237 49.63 22.24 7.54
N PRO A 238 50.61 21.32 7.57
CA PRO A 238 51.25 20.69 6.43
C PRO A 238 50.26 19.81 5.66
N SER A 239 50.45 19.67 4.35
CA SER A 239 49.62 18.74 3.55
C SER A 239 49.83 17.31 3.96
N ALA A 240 48.86 16.42 3.67
CA ALA A 240 48.98 15.00 3.95
C ALA A 240 50.23 14.37 3.27
N GLU A 241 50.58 14.84 2.06
CA GLU A 241 51.76 14.37 1.31
C GLU A 241 53.07 14.81 1.99
N GLU A 242 53.13 16.04 2.47
CA GLU A 242 54.35 16.60 3.13
C GLU A 242 54.59 15.95 4.50
N SER A 243 53.56 15.67 5.26
CA SER A 243 53.64 15.12 6.62
C SER A 243 53.59 13.60 6.67
N GLY A 244 53.17 12.92 5.60
CA GLY A 244 52.91 11.47 5.56
C GLY A 244 51.73 11.01 6.43
N ARG A 245 50.87 11.94 6.80
CA ARG A 245 49.64 11.67 7.57
C ARG A 245 48.50 11.20 6.65
N GLU A 246 47.47 10.61 7.25
CA GLU A 246 46.20 10.45 6.56
C GLU A 246 45.52 11.79 6.32
N ARG A 247 44.69 11.88 5.27
CA ARG A 247 43.94 13.10 4.98
C ARG A 247 42.90 13.33 6.06
N LEU A 248 42.74 14.58 6.50
CA LEU A 248 41.77 14.96 7.51
C LEU A 248 40.33 14.82 6.98
N ASP A 249 39.49 14.08 7.71
CA ASP A 249 38.06 13.95 7.38
C ASP A 249 37.30 15.22 7.77
N LEU A 250 36.82 15.92 6.75
CA LEU A 250 36.05 17.15 6.88
C LEU A 250 34.53 16.92 6.68
N SER A 251 34.04 15.71 6.88
CA SER A 251 32.60 15.40 6.73
C SER A 251 31.72 16.30 7.59
N ARG A 252 32.19 16.68 8.80
CA ARG A 252 31.47 17.55 9.73
C ARG A 252 31.81 19.04 9.61
N SER A 253 32.76 19.40 8.75
CA SER A 253 33.23 20.76 8.55
C SER A 253 32.18 21.66 7.92
N LEU A 254 31.98 22.85 8.46
CA LEU A 254 31.21 23.93 7.83
C LEU A 254 32.03 24.65 6.75
N LEU A 255 33.36 24.68 6.92
CA LEU A 255 34.29 25.38 6.04
C LEU A 255 34.83 24.49 4.91
N ARG A 256 34.57 23.17 4.91
CA ARG A 256 35.05 22.27 3.85
C ARG A 256 34.79 22.84 2.47
N THR A 257 35.80 22.84 1.61
CA THR A 257 35.66 23.32 0.22
C THR A 257 34.65 22.48 -0.57
N PHE A 258 34.12 23.09 -1.60
CA PHE A 258 33.27 22.45 -2.59
C PHE A 258 34.08 21.90 -3.75
N SER A 259 33.55 20.84 -4.37
CA SER A 259 34.05 20.35 -5.64
C SER A 259 34.14 21.49 -6.68
N PRO A 260 35.24 21.62 -7.43
CA PRO A 260 35.33 22.56 -8.54
C PRO A 260 34.22 22.36 -9.57
N ILE A 261 33.73 21.12 -9.73
CA ILE A 261 32.61 20.79 -10.61
C ILE A 261 31.32 21.45 -10.10
N HIS A 262 31.07 21.39 -8.79
CA HIS A 262 29.89 22.03 -8.20
C HIS A 262 29.95 23.56 -8.23
N LEU A 263 31.10 24.14 -7.96
CA LEU A 263 31.28 25.58 -8.09
C LEU A 263 31.05 26.07 -9.55
N GLN A 264 31.48 25.28 -10.53
CA GLN A 264 31.22 25.60 -11.94
C GLN A 264 29.73 25.43 -12.28
N TYR A 265 29.04 24.46 -11.69
CA TYR A 265 27.58 24.27 -11.83
C TYR A 265 26.82 25.51 -11.33
N ILE A 266 27.19 26.07 -10.17
CA ILE A 266 26.59 27.30 -9.62
C ILE A 266 26.84 28.47 -10.59
N ARG A 267 28.09 28.66 -11.05
CA ARG A 267 28.45 29.72 -12.01
C ARG A 267 27.69 29.61 -13.33
N ASN A 268 27.46 28.39 -13.83
CA ASN A 268 26.71 28.15 -15.06
C ASN A 268 25.25 28.61 -14.95
N GLN A 269 24.70 28.69 -13.73
CA GLN A 269 23.37 29.25 -13.46
C GLN A 269 23.36 30.79 -13.37
N GLY A 270 24.52 31.46 -13.52
CA GLY A 270 24.66 32.90 -13.33
C GLY A 270 24.63 33.31 -11.85
N LEU A 271 25.02 32.43 -10.96
CA LEU A 271 25.00 32.63 -9.51
C LEU A 271 26.44 32.73 -8.96
N ARG A 272 26.63 33.52 -7.90
CA ARG A 272 27.90 33.63 -7.18
C ARG A 272 27.88 33.04 -5.81
N ALA A 273 26.74 33.10 -5.13
CA ALA A 273 26.59 32.48 -3.79
C ALA A 273 25.49 31.44 -3.77
N SER A 274 25.71 30.42 -2.94
CA SER A 274 24.74 29.36 -2.69
C SER A 274 24.77 28.92 -1.22
N PHE A 275 23.60 28.68 -0.64
CA PHE A 275 23.45 28.15 0.69
C PHE A 275 22.44 27.01 0.69
N SER A 276 22.85 25.83 1.15
CA SER A 276 21.99 24.63 1.20
C SER A 276 21.70 24.27 2.64
N ILE A 277 20.45 23.88 2.90
CA ILE A 277 19.98 23.42 4.19
C ILE A 277 19.28 22.07 4.00
N SER A 278 19.69 21.06 4.73
CA SER A 278 19.12 19.71 4.64
C SER A 278 17.77 19.60 5.35
N LEU A 279 16.86 18.84 4.77
CA LEU A 279 15.65 18.36 5.41
C LEU A 279 15.80 16.84 5.57
N VAL A 280 15.97 16.38 6.82
CA VAL A 280 16.19 14.98 7.14
C VAL A 280 15.02 14.48 7.98
N THR A 281 14.40 13.38 7.58
CA THR A 281 13.31 12.70 8.28
C THR A 281 13.69 11.24 8.47
N ASP A 282 13.56 10.70 9.67
CA ASP A 282 13.90 9.30 10.00
C ASP A 282 15.32 8.87 9.55
N GLY A 283 16.28 9.81 9.58
CA GLY A 283 17.67 9.57 9.16
C GLY A 283 17.89 9.60 7.65
N GLU A 284 16.85 9.79 6.85
CA GLU A 284 16.92 9.87 5.39
C GLU A 284 16.75 11.32 4.89
N LEU A 285 17.41 11.62 3.78
CA LEU A 285 17.36 12.94 3.16
C LEU A 285 16.03 13.12 2.39
N TYR A 286 15.08 13.82 3.01
CA TYR A 286 13.79 14.13 2.42
C TYR A 286 13.90 15.15 1.29
N GLY A 287 14.74 16.15 1.47
CA GLY A 287 14.90 17.25 0.53
C GLY A 287 15.98 18.25 0.94
N LEU A 288 16.09 19.31 0.18
CA LEU A 288 16.98 20.43 0.46
C LEU A 288 16.22 21.75 0.34
N ILE A 289 16.56 22.70 1.22
CA ILE A 289 16.26 24.12 0.97
C ILE A 289 17.50 24.69 0.32
N SER A 290 17.40 25.05 -0.95
CA SER A 290 18.50 25.62 -1.73
C SER A 290 18.31 27.12 -1.92
N CYS A 291 19.29 27.90 -1.46
CA CYS A 291 19.29 29.35 -1.51
C CYS A 291 20.35 29.79 -2.52
N HIS A 292 20.01 30.78 -3.33
CA HIS A 292 20.87 31.28 -4.43
C HIS A 292 20.93 32.80 -4.43
N HIS A 293 22.13 33.34 -4.72
CA HIS A 293 22.34 34.77 -4.87
C HIS A 293 23.20 35.06 -6.09
N ARG A 294 22.88 36.13 -6.80
CA ARG A 294 23.60 36.54 -8.03
C ARG A 294 24.97 37.17 -7.76
N GLU A 295 25.11 37.77 -6.57
CA GLU A 295 26.36 38.39 -6.12
C GLU A 295 26.99 37.55 -5.01
N ALA A 296 28.20 37.85 -4.59
CA ALA A 296 28.81 37.27 -3.39
C ALA A 296 27.95 37.64 -2.18
N CYS A 297 27.62 36.62 -1.37
CA CYS A 297 26.76 36.79 -0.22
C CYS A 297 27.25 35.90 0.93
N TYR A 298 27.79 36.55 1.98
CA TYR A 298 28.17 35.85 3.21
C TYR A 298 26.98 35.82 4.19
N ILE A 299 26.71 34.63 4.70
CA ILE A 299 25.71 34.44 5.74
C ILE A 299 26.44 34.13 7.06
N PRO A 300 26.30 34.93 8.10
CA PRO A 300 26.96 34.71 9.39
C PRO A 300 26.65 33.34 9.99
N GLN A 301 27.58 32.79 10.77
CA GLN A 301 27.48 31.48 11.37
C GLN A 301 26.23 31.35 12.23
N ASN A 302 25.90 32.33 13.05
CA ASN A 302 24.71 32.35 13.89
C ASN A 302 23.40 32.28 13.07
N VAL A 303 23.31 32.95 11.90
CA VAL A 303 22.17 32.86 11.00
C VAL A 303 22.08 31.46 10.39
N ARG A 304 23.21 30.87 9.97
CA ARG A 304 23.26 29.50 9.43
C ARG A 304 22.79 28.47 10.44
N LEU A 305 23.22 28.62 11.71
CA LEU A 305 22.77 27.76 12.83
C LEU A 305 21.27 27.93 13.11
N GLN A 306 20.73 29.16 13.02
CA GLN A 306 19.29 29.38 13.13
C GLN A 306 18.52 28.70 12.00
N CYS A 307 19.04 28.78 10.76
CA CYS A 307 18.45 28.07 9.62
C CYS A 307 18.50 26.54 9.79
N GLU A 308 19.61 26.02 10.34
CA GLU A 308 19.74 24.60 10.67
C GLU A 308 18.70 24.15 11.71
N ASN A 309 18.59 24.87 12.83
CA ASN A 309 17.59 24.58 13.85
C ASN A 309 16.15 24.65 13.30
N LEU A 310 15.87 25.67 12.46
CA LEU A 310 14.57 25.83 11.82
C LEU A 310 14.26 24.65 10.89
N SER A 311 15.25 24.15 10.15
CA SER A 311 15.07 23.01 9.25
C SER A 311 14.81 21.71 10.01
N GLN A 312 15.46 21.50 11.17
CA GLN A 312 15.20 20.34 12.03
C GLN A 312 13.75 20.35 12.55
N LEU A 313 13.33 21.49 13.08
CA LEU A 313 11.96 21.65 13.58
C LEU A 313 10.91 21.51 12.44
N PHE A 314 11.23 22.07 11.28
CA PHE A 314 10.37 21.92 10.10
C PHE A 314 10.28 20.47 9.63
N SER A 315 11.37 19.71 9.64
CA SER A 315 11.40 18.29 9.30
C SER A 315 10.45 17.48 10.17
N TRP A 316 10.39 17.75 11.48
CA TRP A 316 9.42 17.11 12.38
C TRP A 316 7.98 17.49 12.05
N HIS A 317 7.71 18.77 11.75
CA HIS A 317 6.38 19.20 11.32
C HIS A 317 5.95 18.61 9.98
N LEU A 318 6.89 18.45 9.03
CA LEU A 318 6.64 17.77 7.76
C LEU A 318 6.17 16.34 7.97
N LEU A 319 6.93 15.56 8.75
CA LEU A 319 6.58 14.17 9.05
C LEU A 319 5.21 14.06 9.73
N ALA A 320 4.98 14.85 10.78
CA ALA A 320 3.69 14.88 11.47
C ALA A 320 2.53 15.26 10.53
N LYS A 321 2.77 16.15 9.57
CA LYS A 321 1.75 16.56 8.61
C LYS A 321 1.48 15.51 7.55
N GLU A 322 2.50 14.82 7.06
CA GLU A 322 2.33 13.67 6.15
C GLU A 322 1.52 12.57 6.82
N GLU A 323 1.83 12.24 8.08
CA GLU A 323 1.07 11.28 8.88
C GLU A 323 -0.39 11.72 9.10
N GLU A 324 -0.61 13.01 9.41
CA GLU A 324 -1.96 13.57 9.56
C GLU A 324 -2.78 13.44 8.25
N ILE A 325 -2.18 13.78 7.11
CA ILE A 325 -2.82 13.68 5.80
C ILE A 325 -3.13 12.22 5.47
N ALA A 326 -2.18 11.32 5.68
CA ALA A 326 -2.36 9.88 5.47
C ALA A 326 -3.48 9.32 6.38
N LYS A 327 -3.49 9.72 7.66
CA LYS A 327 -4.53 9.33 8.62
C LYS A 327 -5.91 9.85 8.21
N ARG A 328 -6.02 11.12 7.83
CA ARG A 328 -7.29 11.69 7.33
C ARG A 328 -7.81 10.95 6.10
N LYS A 329 -6.93 10.67 5.13
CA LYS A 329 -7.29 9.87 3.95
C LYS A 329 -7.81 8.51 4.38
N LYS A 330 -7.11 7.83 5.29
CA LYS A 330 -7.51 6.53 5.84
C LYS A 330 -8.85 6.59 6.56
N ASP A 331 -9.05 7.55 7.47
CA ASP A 331 -10.31 7.70 8.23
C ASP A 331 -11.52 7.93 7.33
N VAL A 332 -11.37 8.73 6.26
CA VAL A 332 -12.44 8.97 5.27
C VAL A 332 -12.75 7.68 4.51
N THR A 333 -11.70 6.96 4.10
CA THR A 333 -11.83 5.71 3.36
C THR A 333 -12.43 4.62 4.24
N ASP A 334 -11.98 4.49 5.49
CA ASP A 334 -12.49 3.51 6.45
C ASP A 334 -13.98 3.73 6.74
N LYS A 335 -14.42 4.98 6.95
CA LYS A 335 -15.84 5.31 7.13
C LYS A 335 -16.67 4.94 5.90
N ALA A 336 -16.16 5.19 4.69
CA ALA A 336 -16.85 4.83 3.46
C ALA A 336 -16.98 3.31 3.29
N VAL A 337 -15.93 2.57 3.63
CA VAL A 337 -15.91 1.11 3.62
C VAL A 337 -16.87 0.55 4.68
N ASP A 338 -16.85 1.05 5.92
CA ASP A 338 -17.75 0.63 7.00
C ASP A 338 -19.21 0.85 6.62
N ALA A 339 -19.55 2.02 6.09
CA ALA A 339 -20.91 2.32 5.62
C ALA A 339 -21.38 1.42 4.47
N MET A 340 -20.47 0.82 3.70
CA MET A 340 -20.79 -0.22 2.72
C MET A 340 -20.98 -1.59 3.39
N LEU A 341 -20.10 -1.94 4.33
CA LEU A 341 -20.15 -3.20 5.07
C LEU A 341 -21.46 -3.37 5.85
N ASP A 342 -21.91 -2.33 6.52
CA ASP A 342 -23.17 -2.30 7.29
C ASP A 342 -24.40 -2.61 6.43
N LYS A 343 -24.32 -2.45 5.11
CA LYS A 343 -25.41 -2.80 4.18
C LYS A 343 -25.42 -4.23 3.74
N ILE A 344 -24.36 -4.99 4.02
CA ILE A 344 -24.23 -6.40 3.62
C ILE A 344 -25.01 -7.28 4.59
N GLY A 345 -25.84 -8.17 4.05
CA GLY A 345 -26.64 -9.11 4.82
C GLY A 345 -27.31 -10.16 3.94
N PRO A 346 -28.10 -11.09 4.51
CA PRO A 346 -28.72 -12.15 3.74
C PRO A 346 -29.59 -11.68 2.56
N ALA A 347 -30.25 -10.52 2.73
CA ALA A 347 -31.07 -9.90 1.68
C ALA A 347 -30.26 -9.02 0.72
N ASN A 348 -29.04 -8.68 1.06
CA ASN A 348 -28.17 -7.72 0.35
C ASN A 348 -26.76 -8.29 0.24
N PRO A 349 -26.51 -9.24 -0.68
CA PRO A 349 -25.19 -9.83 -0.86
C PRO A 349 -24.17 -8.76 -1.31
N ILE A 350 -22.89 -9.01 -1.04
CA ILE A 350 -21.80 -8.07 -1.34
C ILE A 350 -21.82 -7.61 -2.80
N SER A 351 -22.12 -8.51 -3.73
CA SER A 351 -22.20 -8.20 -5.17
C SER A 351 -23.21 -7.08 -5.46
N ARG A 352 -24.37 -7.10 -4.77
CA ARG A 352 -25.39 -6.06 -4.91
C ARG A 352 -24.97 -4.75 -4.26
N VAL A 353 -24.40 -4.81 -3.04
CA VAL A 353 -23.94 -3.63 -2.30
C VAL A 353 -22.86 -2.90 -3.06
N VAL A 354 -21.86 -3.62 -3.56
CA VAL A 354 -20.74 -3.07 -4.32
C VAL A 354 -21.22 -2.46 -5.64
N LYS A 355 -22.09 -3.15 -6.39
CA LYS A 355 -22.67 -2.61 -7.63
C LYS A 355 -23.53 -1.35 -7.39
N SER A 356 -24.33 -1.33 -6.33
CA SER A 356 -25.17 -0.16 -6.00
C SER A 356 -24.36 1.02 -5.48
N GLY A 357 -23.21 0.77 -4.88
CA GLY A 357 -22.27 1.76 -4.35
C GLY A 357 -21.01 1.95 -5.21
N GLU A 358 -21.03 1.57 -6.50
CA GLU A 358 -19.87 1.53 -7.38
C GLU A 358 -18.95 2.75 -7.27
N ARG A 359 -19.51 3.96 -7.38
CA ARG A 359 -18.73 5.19 -7.32
C ARG A 359 -17.98 5.37 -5.98
N ALA A 360 -18.66 5.08 -4.86
CA ALA A 360 -18.04 5.19 -3.54
C ALA A 360 -16.96 4.12 -3.35
N PHE A 361 -17.21 2.90 -3.84
CA PHE A 361 -16.27 1.78 -3.79
C PHE A 361 -14.99 2.07 -4.58
N LEU A 362 -15.12 2.54 -5.82
CA LEU A 362 -13.97 2.89 -6.67
C LEU A 362 -13.20 4.09 -6.14
N ASN A 363 -13.90 5.10 -5.61
CA ASN A 363 -13.26 6.28 -5.03
C ASN A 363 -12.46 5.97 -3.76
N ALA A 364 -12.80 4.91 -3.01
CA ALA A 364 -12.07 4.50 -1.82
C ALA A 364 -10.59 4.22 -2.09
N LEU A 365 -10.27 3.75 -3.30
CA LEU A 365 -8.89 3.51 -3.75
C LEU A 365 -8.47 4.40 -4.93
N ASN A 366 -9.22 5.46 -5.22
CA ASN A 366 -8.99 6.30 -6.40
C ASN A 366 -8.80 5.45 -7.68
N SER A 367 -9.64 4.42 -7.84
CA SER A 367 -9.57 3.45 -8.93
C SER A 367 -10.59 3.76 -10.00
N SER A 368 -10.28 3.43 -11.25
CA SER A 368 -11.18 3.55 -12.40
C SER A 368 -12.00 2.29 -12.66
N GLY A 369 -11.60 1.17 -12.07
CA GLY A 369 -12.26 -0.11 -12.20
C GLY A 369 -11.85 -1.11 -11.12
N PHE A 370 -12.65 -2.16 -11.01
CA PHE A 370 -12.45 -3.24 -10.05
C PHE A 370 -12.96 -4.56 -10.62
N VAL A 371 -12.27 -5.65 -10.32
CA VAL A 371 -12.69 -7.02 -10.58
C VAL A 371 -12.53 -7.86 -9.32
N TYR A 372 -13.60 -8.56 -8.94
CA TYR A 372 -13.54 -9.75 -8.11
C TYR A 372 -13.72 -10.96 -9.01
N TYR A 373 -12.86 -11.94 -8.92
CA TYR A 373 -12.90 -13.15 -9.70
C TYR A 373 -12.84 -14.41 -8.85
N SER A 374 -13.79 -15.31 -9.07
CA SER A 374 -13.82 -16.69 -8.58
C SER A 374 -14.43 -17.60 -9.65
N GLN A 375 -14.30 -18.92 -9.49
CA GLN A 375 -14.98 -19.87 -10.41
C GLN A 375 -16.51 -19.81 -10.35
N TYR A 376 -17.09 -19.21 -9.30
CA TYR A 376 -18.53 -19.17 -9.09
C TYR A 376 -19.16 -17.85 -9.54
N GLU A 377 -18.42 -16.76 -9.44
CA GLU A 377 -18.93 -15.42 -9.73
C GLU A 377 -17.79 -14.48 -10.13
N THR A 378 -18.11 -13.58 -11.05
CA THR A 378 -17.26 -12.44 -11.42
C THR A 378 -18.04 -11.15 -11.18
N ILE A 379 -17.46 -10.22 -10.42
CA ILE A 379 -17.99 -8.87 -10.21
C ILE A 379 -17.05 -7.90 -10.90
N THR A 380 -17.60 -7.10 -11.82
CA THR A 380 -16.85 -6.09 -12.57
C THR A 380 -17.48 -4.72 -12.33
N LEU A 381 -16.66 -3.70 -12.04
CA LEU A 381 -17.06 -2.31 -11.86
C LEU A 381 -16.14 -1.40 -12.68
N GLY A 382 -16.70 -0.36 -13.29
CA GLY A 382 -15.94 0.64 -14.03
C GLY A 382 -15.17 0.08 -15.22
N SER A 383 -13.99 0.67 -15.50
CA SER A 383 -13.11 0.28 -16.61
C SER A 383 -12.11 -0.78 -16.15
N THR A 384 -12.13 -1.95 -16.78
CA THR A 384 -11.32 -3.11 -16.40
C THR A 384 -10.61 -3.73 -17.61
N LEU A 385 -9.64 -4.60 -17.36
CA LEU A 385 -9.04 -5.46 -18.37
C LEU A 385 -9.87 -6.74 -18.60
N PRO A 386 -9.69 -7.43 -19.73
CA PRO A 386 -10.21 -8.78 -19.95
C PRO A 386 -9.73 -9.75 -18.87
N ILE A 387 -10.61 -10.64 -18.43
CA ILE A 387 -10.31 -11.59 -17.34
C ILE A 387 -9.09 -12.47 -17.65
N GLU A 388 -8.94 -12.91 -18.88
CA GLU A 388 -7.81 -13.77 -19.28
C GLU A 388 -6.48 -13.01 -19.14
N LEU A 389 -6.41 -11.74 -19.53
CA LEU A 389 -5.22 -10.91 -19.32
C LEU A 389 -4.91 -10.71 -17.83
N ILE A 390 -5.94 -10.52 -16.99
CA ILE A 390 -5.75 -10.40 -15.54
C ILE A 390 -5.21 -11.70 -14.95
N LYS A 391 -5.65 -12.87 -15.42
CA LYS A 391 -5.12 -14.18 -15.00
C LYS A 391 -3.67 -14.38 -15.39
N ASP A 392 -3.26 -13.91 -16.56
CA ASP A 392 -1.86 -13.96 -17.00
C ASP A 392 -0.97 -13.10 -16.10
N ILE A 393 -1.42 -11.86 -15.80
CA ILE A 393 -0.74 -10.97 -14.85
C ILE A 393 -0.66 -11.61 -13.46
N PHE A 394 -1.76 -12.20 -12.97
CA PHE A 394 -1.82 -12.89 -11.70
C PHE A 394 -0.81 -14.06 -11.64
N SER A 395 -0.75 -14.87 -12.71
CA SER A 395 0.15 -16.02 -12.78
C SER A 395 1.62 -15.60 -12.77
N LYS A 396 1.98 -14.50 -13.45
CA LYS A 396 3.31 -13.88 -13.39
C LYS A 396 3.62 -13.41 -11.98
N ALA A 397 2.71 -12.68 -11.33
CA ALA A 397 2.87 -12.19 -9.97
C ALA A 397 3.09 -13.31 -8.94
N VAL A 398 2.39 -14.46 -9.10
CA VAL A 398 2.63 -15.67 -8.28
C VAL A 398 4.06 -16.19 -8.46
N SER A 399 4.57 -16.20 -9.68
CA SER A 399 5.91 -16.72 -9.97
C SER A 399 7.04 -15.83 -9.45
N GLU A 400 6.79 -14.52 -9.39
CA GLU A 400 7.73 -13.49 -8.88
C GLU A 400 7.68 -13.34 -7.35
N GLY A 401 6.72 -13.97 -6.69
CA GLY A 401 6.69 -14.12 -5.22
C GLY A 401 6.21 -12.89 -4.44
N GLY A 402 5.45 -11.98 -5.05
CA GLY A 402 5.06 -10.74 -4.38
C GLY A 402 3.56 -10.41 -4.46
N PHE A 403 2.85 -10.43 -3.32
CA PHE A 403 1.52 -9.86 -3.18
C PHE A 403 1.47 -8.90 -1.98
N PRO A 404 0.73 -7.78 -2.06
CA PRO A 404 -0.04 -7.31 -3.24
C PRO A 404 0.86 -6.94 -4.43
N TYR A 405 0.51 -7.42 -5.62
CA TYR A 405 1.19 -7.03 -6.85
C TYR A 405 0.66 -5.67 -7.31
N THR A 406 1.56 -4.72 -7.54
CA THR A 406 1.22 -3.39 -8.06
C THR A 406 2.11 -3.07 -9.26
N ASN A 407 1.51 -2.50 -10.31
CA ASN A 407 2.24 -1.99 -11.46
C ASN A 407 1.54 -0.72 -11.96
N ASP A 408 2.27 0.38 -12.13
CA ASP A 408 1.78 1.67 -12.60
C ASP A 408 2.21 2.01 -14.03
N SER A 409 2.98 1.12 -14.67
CA SER A 409 3.47 1.17 -16.05
C SER A 409 3.11 -0.08 -16.84
N LEU A 410 1.86 -0.51 -16.73
CA LEU A 410 1.39 -1.80 -17.23
C LEU A 410 1.63 -2.03 -18.73
N TYR A 411 1.69 -0.95 -19.52
CA TYR A 411 1.93 -1.03 -20.96
C TYR A 411 3.33 -1.53 -21.34
N ASP A 412 4.30 -1.39 -20.43
CA ASP A 412 5.67 -1.85 -20.66
C ASP A 412 5.72 -3.39 -20.69
N ASP A 413 4.94 -4.05 -19.83
CA ASP A 413 4.87 -5.51 -19.73
C ASP A 413 3.71 -6.11 -20.56
N TYR A 414 2.61 -5.38 -20.70
CA TYR A 414 1.36 -5.81 -21.31
C TYR A 414 0.79 -4.75 -22.27
N PRO A 415 1.32 -4.64 -23.50
CA PRO A 415 0.90 -3.62 -24.47
C PRO A 415 -0.60 -3.62 -24.78
N ASP A 416 -1.27 -4.77 -24.70
CA ASP A 416 -2.72 -4.93 -24.96
C ASP A 416 -3.58 -4.15 -23.95
N ALA A 417 -3.04 -3.85 -22.75
CA ALA A 417 -3.73 -3.04 -21.77
C ALA A 417 -4.01 -1.60 -22.24
N ARG A 418 -3.24 -1.12 -23.24
CA ARG A 418 -3.41 0.21 -23.86
C ARG A 418 -4.77 0.37 -24.57
N GLU A 419 -5.29 -0.69 -25.19
CA GLU A 419 -6.59 -0.67 -25.85
C GLU A 419 -7.74 -0.38 -24.87
N HIS A 420 -7.51 -0.70 -23.57
CA HIS A 420 -8.47 -0.48 -22.49
C HIS A 420 -8.22 0.83 -21.73
N GLY A 421 -7.13 1.56 -22.04
CA GLY A 421 -6.73 2.78 -21.35
C GLY A 421 -6.36 2.57 -19.88
N ILE A 422 -5.93 1.36 -19.51
CA ILE A 422 -5.57 0.96 -18.14
C ILE A 422 -4.05 0.84 -18.05
N ALA A 423 -3.42 1.81 -17.40
CA ALA A 423 -1.98 1.85 -17.20
C ALA A 423 -1.53 1.36 -15.81
N GLY A 424 -2.46 1.21 -14.86
CA GLY A 424 -2.15 0.74 -13.51
C GLY A 424 -3.05 -0.37 -13.03
N ILE A 425 -2.45 -1.33 -12.31
CA ILE A 425 -3.14 -2.46 -11.71
C ILE A 425 -2.60 -2.73 -10.31
N MET A 426 -3.50 -3.14 -9.41
CA MET A 426 -3.16 -3.78 -8.14
C MET A 426 -3.96 -5.07 -8.02
N ILE A 427 -3.29 -6.19 -7.75
CA ILE A 427 -3.91 -7.50 -7.59
C ILE A 427 -3.60 -8.06 -6.21
N ILE A 428 -4.62 -8.59 -5.54
CA ILE A 428 -4.51 -9.26 -4.25
C ILE A 428 -5.18 -10.63 -4.35
N PRO A 429 -4.49 -11.74 -4.03
CA PRO A 429 -5.09 -13.07 -4.07
C PRO A 429 -6.10 -13.25 -2.94
N LEU A 430 -7.16 -14.00 -3.24
CA LEU A 430 -8.05 -14.61 -2.25
C LEU A 430 -7.59 -16.04 -1.98
N PHE A 431 -7.36 -16.80 -3.06
CA PHE A 431 -6.82 -18.15 -3.05
C PHE A 431 -5.85 -18.33 -4.23
N GLU A 432 -4.55 -18.31 -3.98
CA GLU A 432 -3.53 -18.41 -5.02
C GLU A 432 -3.68 -19.66 -5.89
N LYS A 433 -3.81 -20.83 -5.29
CA LYS A 433 -3.94 -22.11 -5.99
C LYS A 433 -5.19 -22.22 -6.89
N LYS A 434 -6.24 -21.42 -6.60
CA LYS A 434 -7.49 -21.41 -7.36
C LYS A 434 -7.58 -20.22 -8.31
N GLN A 435 -6.55 -19.36 -8.34
CA GLN A 435 -6.55 -18.10 -9.09
C GLN A 435 -7.77 -17.22 -8.79
N TYR A 436 -8.21 -17.18 -7.51
CA TYR A 436 -9.24 -16.25 -7.07
C TYR A 436 -8.56 -14.99 -6.55
N PHE A 437 -9.03 -13.84 -7.03
CA PHE A 437 -8.39 -12.57 -6.72
C PHE A 437 -9.37 -11.40 -6.74
N THR A 438 -8.91 -10.31 -6.15
CA THR A 438 -9.45 -8.97 -6.38
C THR A 438 -8.40 -8.14 -7.14
N ALA A 439 -8.85 -7.32 -8.08
CA ALA A 439 -7.98 -6.44 -8.86
C ALA A 439 -8.60 -5.05 -8.96
N TRP A 440 -7.77 -4.01 -8.76
CA TRP A 440 -8.12 -2.61 -8.93
C TRP A 440 -7.33 -2.02 -10.09
N PHE A 441 -7.96 -1.10 -10.83
CA PHE A 441 -7.40 -0.54 -12.05
C PHE A 441 -7.34 0.98 -11.98
N ARG A 442 -6.30 1.55 -12.56
CA ARG A 442 -6.14 2.99 -12.77
C ARG A 442 -5.91 3.28 -14.23
N LYS A 443 -6.60 4.31 -14.72
CA LYS A 443 -6.38 4.81 -16.07
C LYS A 443 -5.03 5.49 -16.19
N GLU A 444 -4.57 5.56 -17.43
CA GLU A 444 -3.44 6.39 -17.79
C GLU A 444 -3.64 7.83 -17.35
N THR A 445 -2.59 8.43 -16.82
CA THR A 445 -2.56 9.85 -16.46
C THR A 445 -1.55 10.56 -17.35
N HIS A 446 -2.02 11.49 -18.16
CA HIS A 446 -1.11 12.37 -18.90
C HIS A 446 -0.56 13.41 -17.93
N ARG A 447 0.72 13.33 -17.60
CA ARG A 447 1.41 14.30 -16.75
C ARG A 447 2.47 15.02 -17.58
N VAL A 448 2.36 16.33 -17.59
CA VAL A 448 3.40 17.19 -18.17
C VAL A 448 4.36 17.57 -17.05
N GLN A 449 5.59 17.10 -17.15
CA GLN A 449 6.67 17.50 -16.25
C GLN A 449 7.59 18.49 -16.97
N LYS A 450 7.98 19.53 -16.25
CA LYS A 450 8.95 20.51 -16.72
C LYS A 450 10.29 20.20 -16.06
N TRP A 451 11.25 19.80 -16.86
CA TRP A 451 12.60 19.47 -16.42
C TRP A 451 13.55 20.60 -16.76
N ILE A 452 14.51 20.88 -15.88
CA ILE A 452 15.58 21.83 -16.15
C ILE A 452 16.77 21.10 -16.76
N GLY A 453 17.27 21.62 -17.89
CA GLY A 453 18.35 21.01 -18.67
C GLY A 453 17.87 19.94 -19.65
N ALA A 454 18.62 19.71 -20.71
CA ALA A 454 18.40 18.60 -21.64
C ALA A 454 18.56 17.25 -20.90
N ASP A 455 17.94 16.17 -21.42
CA ASP A 455 18.23 14.77 -21.05
C ASP A 455 19.69 14.42 -21.47
N ASP A 456 20.67 15.16 -20.98
CA ASP A 456 22.10 14.84 -21.06
C ASP A 456 22.38 13.75 -20.00
N GLU A 457 21.76 12.57 -20.15
CA GLU A 457 22.39 11.34 -19.67
C GLU A 457 23.69 11.21 -20.47
N LYS A 458 24.77 11.66 -19.84
CA LYS A 458 26.09 11.52 -20.41
C LYS A 458 26.33 10.04 -20.63
N SER A 459 26.41 9.63 -21.89
CA SER A 459 26.70 8.25 -22.26
C SER A 459 27.88 7.75 -21.44
N GLU A 460 27.81 6.52 -20.88
CA GLU A 460 28.94 5.91 -20.20
C GLU A 460 30.18 5.83 -21.10
N ASP A 461 30.00 5.85 -22.42
CA ASP A 461 31.04 5.83 -23.43
C ASP A 461 31.60 7.24 -23.76
N ALA A 462 31.05 8.30 -23.17
CA ALA A 462 31.57 9.65 -23.42
C ALA A 462 32.97 9.83 -22.82
N PRO A 463 33.82 10.66 -23.45
CA PRO A 463 35.17 10.98 -22.93
C PRO A 463 35.10 11.50 -21.48
N LYS A 464 36.06 11.09 -20.62
CA LYS A 464 36.13 11.49 -19.20
C LYS A 464 35.88 12.98 -18.98
N ALA A 465 36.51 13.83 -19.82
CA ALA A 465 36.34 15.27 -19.73
C ALA A 465 34.90 15.77 -19.98
N GLU A 466 34.09 15.04 -20.74
CA GLU A 466 32.67 15.33 -20.95
C GLU A 466 31.81 14.81 -19.80
N ARG A 467 32.11 13.62 -19.30
CA ARG A 467 31.40 13.03 -18.15
C ARG A 467 31.51 13.87 -16.87
N LEU A 468 32.68 14.50 -16.66
CA LEU A 468 32.95 15.35 -15.50
C LEU A 468 32.51 16.82 -15.68
N LYS A 469 32.10 17.25 -16.89
CA LYS A 469 31.59 18.61 -17.07
C LYS A 469 30.27 18.80 -16.33
N PRO A 470 30.15 19.86 -15.53
CA PRO A 470 28.84 20.19 -14.96
C PRO A 470 27.90 20.65 -16.06
N ARG A 471 26.61 20.52 -15.83
CA ARG A 471 25.59 21.02 -16.75
C ARG A 471 25.80 22.50 -17.06
N SER A 472 25.66 22.84 -18.33
CA SER A 472 25.81 24.21 -18.83
C SER A 472 24.49 24.82 -19.33
N ALA A 473 23.49 23.98 -19.65
CA ALA A 473 22.19 24.42 -20.14
C ALA A 473 21.11 24.26 -19.07
N PHE A 474 20.42 25.33 -18.74
CA PHE A 474 19.32 25.37 -17.77
C PHE A 474 17.99 25.71 -18.46
N THR A 475 17.87 25.41 -19.76
CA THR A 475 16.61 25.55 -20.50
C THR A 475 15.58 24.57 -19.98
N ILE A 476 14.32 25.03 -19.90
CA ILE A 476 13.20 24.19 -19.43
C ILE A 476 12.72 23.34 -20.59
N HIS A 477 12.74 22.03 -20.41
CA HIS A 477 12.19 21.04 -21.33
C HIS A 477 10.90 20.45 -20.75
N THR A 478 9.97 20.21 -21.64
CA THR A 478 8.70 19.59 -21.26
C THR A 478 8.75 18.11 -21.63
N ARG A 479 8.61 17.24 -20.63
CA ARG A 479 8.47 15.80 -20.81
C ARG A 479 7.02 15.41 -20.52
N THR A 480 6.34 14.84 -21.49
CA THR A 480 5.02 14.23 -21.27
C THR A 480 5.24 12.80 -20.82
N ILE A 481 4.77 12.47 -19.62
CA ILE A 481 4.73 11.08 -19.16
C ILE A 481 3.43 10.50 -19.68
N GLU A 482 3.55 9.51 -20.55
CA GLU A 482 2.47 8.71 -21.10
C GLU A 482 2.65 7.25 -20.68
N GLY A 483 1.58 6.46 -20.77
CA GLY A 483 1.64 5.04 -20.45
C GLY A 483 1.68 4.71 -18.96
N ARG A 484 1.57 5.70 -18.06
CA ARG A 484 1.62 5.47 -16.62
C ARG A 484 0.36 5.93 -15.91
N SER A 485 0.03 5.26 -14.83
CA SER A 485 -1.01 5.69 -13.89
C SER A 485 -0.41 6.39 -12.67
N THR A 486 -1.25 6.78 -11.73
CA THR A 486 -0.82 7.08 -10.36
C THR A 486 -0.45 5.78 -9.67
N ALA A 487 0.69 5.70 -9.00
CA ALA A 487 1.07 4.52 -8.22
C ALA A 487 0.10 4.30 -7.04
N PHE A 488 -0.12 3.03 -6.67
CA PHE A 488 -0.87 2.68 -5.47
C PHE A 488 0.02 2.88 -4.24
N ASP A 489 -0.39 3.78 -3.35
CA ASP A 489 0.36 4.07 -2.12
C ASP A 489 0.05 3.04 -1.00
N ARG A 490 0.78 3.12 0.10
CA ARG A 490 0.61 2.22 1.25
C ARG A 490 -0.82 2.26 1.81
N THR A 491 -1.46 3.42 1.83
CA THR A 491 -2.85 3.58 2.29
C THR A 491 -3.82 2.86 1.36
N ASP A 492 -3.60 2.94 0.04
CA ASP A 492 -4.40 2.22 -0.96
C ASP A 492 -4.26 0.70 -0.76
N ILE A 493 -3.03 0.20 -0.53
CA ILE A 493 -2.74 -1.21 -0.28
C ILE A 493 -3.44 -1.71 1.01
N ASP A 494 -3.36 -0.94 2.11
CA ASP A 494 -4.02 -1.30 3.37
C ASP A 494 -5.54 -1.36 3.22
N THR A 495 -6.12 -0.41 2.50
CA THR A 495 -7.56 -0.37 2.19
C THR A 495 -7.97 -1.55 1.32
N ALA A 496 -7.21 -1.84 0.27
CA ALA A 496 -7.45 -2.97 -0.61
C ALA A 496 -7.37 -4.31 0.13
N ASN A 497 -6.39 -4.48 1.01
CA ASN A 497 -6.27 -5.66 1.87
C ASN A 497 -7.48 -5.83 2.80
N ARG A 498 -8.02 -4.74 3.33
CA ARG A 498 -9.23 -4.76 4.15
C ARG A 498 -10.45 -5.20 3.34
N LEU A 499 -10.65 -4.65 2.15
CA LEU A 499 -11.71 -5.02 1.22
C LEU A 499 -11.53 -6.47 0.74
N ASN A 500 -10.30 -6.90 0.47
CA ASN A 500 -10.00 -8.26 0.04
C ASN A 500 -10.40 -9.30 1.09
N ARG A 501 -10.17 -9.04 2.39
CA ARG A 501 -10.65 -9.93 3.47
C ARG A 501 -12.16 -10.11 3.46
N MET A 502 -12.89 -9.07 3.14
CA MET A 502 -14.35 -9.11 3.01
C MET A 502 -14.78 -10.00 1.82
N PHE A 503 -14.12 -9.87 0.67
CA PHE A 503 -14.38 -10.75 -0.48
C PHE A 503 -13.95 -12.19 -0.23
N LEU A 504 -12.93 -12.41 0.61
CA LEU A 504 -12.53 -13.75 1.04
C LEU A 504 -13.66 -14.43 1.84
N VAL A 505 -14.23 -13.74 2.83
CA VAL A 505 -15.37 -14.25 3.61
C VAL A 505 -16.55 -14.55 2.68
N TYR A 506 -16.84 -13.65 1.74
CA TYR A 506 -17.89 -13.86 0.76
C TYR A 506 -17.63 -15.08 -0.15
N ALA A 507 -16.41 -15.25 -0.61
CA ALA A 507 -16.04 -16.39 -1.46
C ALA A 507 -16.21 -17.73 -0.72
N LEU A 508 -15.88 -17.77 0.59
CA LEU A 508 -16.09 -18.94 1.44
C LEU A 508 -17.59 -19.24 1.63
N ASP A 509 -18.40 -18.22 1.92
CA ASP A 509 -19.86 -18.38 2.07
C ASP A 509 -20.52 -18.88 0.78
N VAL A 510 -20.14 -18.34 -0.39
CA VAL A 510 -20.62 -18.83 -1.69
C VAL A 510 -20.21 -20.28 -1.93
N GLN A 511 -18.97 -20.63 -1.60
CA GLN A 511 -18.48 -22.01 -1.75
C GLN A 511 -19.26 -22.98 -0.85
N GLU A 512 -19.52 -22.61 0.40
CA GLU A 512 -20.31 -23.44 1.34
C GLU A 512 -21.74 -23.66 0.86
N ARG A 513 -22.44 -22.60 0.44
CA ARG A 513 -23.79 -22.70 -0.12
C ARG A 513 -23.84 -23.60 -1.36
N MET A 514 -22.86 -23.47 -2.26
CA MET A 514 -22.77 -24.35 -3.42
C MET A 514 -22.56 -25.81 -3.03
N HIS A 515 -21.70 -26.07 -2.04
CA HIS A 515 -21.47 -27.43 -1.54
C HIS A 515 -22.75 -28.05 -0.97
N ILE A 516 -23.49 -27.31 -0.15
CA ILE A 516 -24.79 -27.75 0.39
C ILE A 516 -25.78 -28.05 -0.75
N SER A 517 -25.87 -27.16 -1.75
CA SER A 517 -26.77 -27.37 -2.90
C SER A 517 -26.41 -28.61 -3.70
N ILE A 518 -25.13 -28.87 -3.92
CA ILE A 518 -24.67 -30.08 -4.63
C ILE A 518 -25.07 -31.35 -3.83
N GLN A 519 -24.81 -31.36 -2.53
CA GLN A 519 -25.20 -32.50 -1.65
C GLN A 519 -26.71 -32.78 -1.67
N GLU A 520 -27.52 -31.70 -1.69
CA GLU A 520 -28.99 -31.85 -1.75
C GLU A 520 -29.41 -32.44 -3.12
N LEU A 521 -28.81 -31.99 -4.21
CA LEU A 521 -29.07 -32.55 -5.55
C LEU A 521 -28.64 -34.01 -5.67
N GLU A 522 -27.46 -34.36 -5.16
CA GLU A 522 -26.98 -35.74 -5.14
C GLU A 522 -27.90 -36.65 -4.31
N LYS A 523 -28.37 -36.15 -3.19
CA LYS A 523 -29.35 -36.88 -2.34
C LYS A 523 -30.67 -37.11 -3.08
N GLN A 524 -31.18 -36.10 -3.77
CA GLN A 524 -32.41 -36.24 -4.58
C GLN A 524 -32.23 -37.21 -5.74
N ASP A 525 -31.10 -37.20 -6.41
CA ASP A 525 -30.81 -38.15 -7.50
C ASP A 525 -30.66 -39.57 -7.00
N ASN A 526 -30.03 -39.79 -5.84
CA ASN A 526 -29.92 -41.08 -5.21
C ASN A 526 -31.31 -41.63 -4.83
N TYR A 527 -32.18 -40.82 -4.24
CA TYR A 527 -33.56 -41.24 -3.92
C TYR A 527 -34.34 -41.61 -5.21
N ARG A 528 -34.16 -40.86 -6.31
CA ARG A 528 -34.79 -41.14 -7.58
C ARG A 528 -34.31 -42.47 -8.17
N ASN A 529 -33.01 -42.74 -8.07
CA ASN A 529 -32.41 -43.97 -8.60
C ASN A 529 -32.84 -45.20 -7.79
N GLU A 530 -32.89 -45.11 -6.43
CA GLU A 530 -33.38 -46.16 -5.54
C GLU A 530 -34.87 -46.48 -5.83
N PHE A 531 -35.69 -45.44 -6.00
CA PHE A 531 -37.08 -45.58 -6.32
C PHE A 531 -37.27 -46.33 -7.68
N LEU A 532 -36.51 -45.96 -8.70
CA LEU A 532 -36.55 -46.62 -10.02
C LEU A 532 -36.10 -48.08 -9.94
N ALA A 533 -35.08 -48.39 -9.14
CA ALA A 533 -34.57 -49.73 -8.94
C ALA A 533 -35.65 -50.62 -8.25
N THR A 534 -36.29 -50.09 -7.22
CA THR A 534 -37.38 -50.77 -6.50
C THR A 534 -38.57 -51.07 -7.41
N LEU A 535 -38.97 -50.06 -8.20
CA LEU A 535 -40.04 -50.23 -9.17
C LEU A 535 -39.73 -51.32 -10.22
N ALA A 536 -38.51 -51.32 -10.75
CA ALA A 536 -38.10 -52.36 -11.72
C ALA A 536 -38.21 -53.77 -11.10
N HIS A 537 -37.85 -53.92 -9.83
CA HIS A 537 -38.01 -55.18 -9.10
C HIS A 537 -39.47 -55.57 -8.89
N GLU A 538 -40.33 -54.63 -8.43
CA GLU A 538 -41.73 -54.87 -8.18
C GLU A 538 -42.54 -55.17 -9.48
N LEU A 539 -42.15 -54.61 -10.62
CA LEU A 539 -42.74 -54.91 -11.92
C LEU A 539 -42.23 -56.24 -12.49
N ARG A 540 -40.98 -56.65 -12.23
CA ARG A 540 -40.40 -57.90 -12.71
C ARG A 540 -41.04 -59.11 -12.04
N ASN A 541 -41.39 -58.98 -10.72
CA ASN A 541 -41.96 -60.05 -9.94
C ASN A 541 -43.28 -60.63 -10.49
N PRO A 542 -44.30 -59.84 -10.89
CA PRO A 542 -45.53 -60.38 -11.51
C PRO A 542 -45.34 -60.79 -12.96
N LEU A 543 -44.36 -60.16 -13.67
CA LEU A 543 -44.11 -60.45 -15.09
C LEU A 543 -43.57 -61.88 -15.28
N GLY A 544 -42.73 -62.39 -14.38
CA GLY A 544 -42.17 -63.73 -14.40
C GLY A 544 -43.24 -64.83 -14.47
N PRO A 545 -44.16 -64.88 -13.51
CA PRO A 545 -45.27 -65.83 -13.55
C PRO A 545 -46.21 -65.69 -14.74
N ILE A 546 -46.44 -64.46 -15.24
CA ILE A 546 -47.25 -64.23 -16.46
C ILE A 546 -46.57 -64.88 -17.65
N MET A 547 -45.27 -64.65 -17.84
CA MET A 547 -44.51 -65.23 -18.97
C MET A 547 -44.42 -66.76 -18.86
N SER A 548 -44.11 -67.27 -17.66
CA SER A 548 -44.11 -68.73 -17.44
C SER A 548 -45.47 -69.37 -17.63
N GLY A 549 -46.50 -68.71 -17.15
CA GLY A 549 -47.86 -69.15 -17.36
C GLY A 549 -48.29 -69.16 -18.85
N ALA A 550 -47.91 -68.13 -19.60
CA ALA A 550 -48.16 -68.07 -21.05
C ALA A 550 -47.49 -69.25 -21.80
N SER A 551 -46.20 -69.53 -21.48
CA SER A 551 -45.47 -70.67 -22.07
C SER A 551 -46.12 -72.02 -21.72
N ILE A 552 -46.64 -72.16 -20.49
CA ILE A 552 -47.35 -73.40 -20.10
C ILE A 552 -48.64 -73.53 -20.87
N LEU A 553 -49.40 -72.47 -21.13
CA LEU A 553 -50.64 -72.49 -21.89
C LEU A 553 -50.44 -72.91 -23.35
N GLU A 554 -49.27 -72.70 -23.92
CA GLU A 554 -48.92 -73.14 -25.29
C GLU A 554 -48.76 -74.68 -25.38
N THR A 555 -48.41 -75.34 -24.26
CA THR A 555 -48.04 -76.75 -24.27
C THR A 555 -49.01 -77.68 -23.52
N VAL A 556 -50.00 -77.11 -22.81
CA VAL A 556 -50.92 -77.84 -21.96
C VAL A 556 -52.21 -78.17 -22.67
N ASP A 557 -52.56 -79.48 -22.76
CA ASP A 557 -53.80 -79.99 -23.27
C ASP A 557 -54.89 -80.24 -22.18
N ASP A 558 -54.58 -80.26 -20.84
CA ASP A 558 -55.51 -80.46 -19.78
C ASP A 558 -56.28 -79.18 -19.42
N ASP A 559 -57.62 -79.26 -19.44
CA ASP A 559 -58.52 -78.14 -19.17
C ASP A 559 -58.43 -77.58 -17.78
N LYS A 560 -58.11 -78.45 -16.80
CA LYS A 560 -58.00 -78.09 -15.38
C LYS A 560 -56.70 -77.23 -15.13
N THR A 561 -55.62 -77.67 -15.71
CA THR A 561 -54.36 -76.94 -15.62
C THR A 561 -54.44 -75.60 -16.41
N ARG A 562 -55.11 -75.60 -17.58
CA ARG A 562 -55.37 -74.38 -18.34
C ARG A 562 -56.13 -73.32 -17.53
N LYS A 563 -57.21 -73.68 -16.90
CA LYS A 563 -58.02 -72.81 -16.00
C LYS A 563 -57.16 -72.26 -14.84
N ARG A 564 -56.34 -73.10 -14.22
CA ARG A 564 -55.50 -72.71 -13.12
C ARG A 564 -54.43 -71.73 -13.53
N VAL A 565 -53.75 -71.97 -14.66
CA VAL A 565 -52.69 -71.08 -15.19
C VAL A 565 -53.26 -69.71 -15.66
N THR A 566 -54.42 -69.72 -16.33
CA THR A 566 -55.17 -68.51 -16.71
C THR A 566 -55.53 -67.67 -15.49
N ALA A 567 -55.99 -68.31 -14.39
CA ALA A 567 -56.30 -67.61 -13.16
C ALA A 567 -55.05 -66.96 -12.51
N ILE A 568 -53.87 -67.60 -12.64
CA ILE A 568 -52.61 -67.03 -12.16
C ILE A 568 -52.23 -65.81 -12.99
N ILE A 569 -52.28 -65.93 -14.30
CA ILE A 569 -51.95 -64.84 -15.22
C ILE A 569 -52.86 -63.63 -14.96
N ASN A 570 -54.17 -63.85 -14.88
CA ASN A 570 -55.15 -62.78 -14.63
C ASN A 570 -54.84 -62.06 -13.30
N ARG A 571 -54.62 -62.81 -12.24
CA ARG A 571 -54.28 -62.25 -10.92
C ARG A 571 -53.00 -61.46 -10.92
N GLN A 572 -51.96 -61.89 -11.66
CA GLN A 572 -50.72 -61.16 -11.76
C GLN A 572 -50.85 -59.91 -12.64
N ALA A 573 -51.67 -59.94 -13.72
CA ALA A 573 -52.00 -58.81 -14.54
C ALA A 573 -52.81 -57.75 -13.78
N GLU A 574 -53.80 -58.19 -12.96
CA GLU A 574 -54.53 -57.28 -12.06
C GLU A 574 -53.58 -56.63 -11.02
N TYR A 575 -52.63 -57.39 -10.47
CA TYR A 575 -51.62 -56.86 -9.55
C TYR A 575 -50.72 -55.81 -10.24
N MET A 576 -50.24 -56.08 -11.44
CA MET A 576 -49.48 -55.11 -12.25
C MET A 576 -50.27 -53.84 -12.51
N SER A 577 -51.54 -53.97 -12.91
CA SER A 577 -52.41 -52.83 -13.20
C SER A 577 -52.57 -51.95 -11.96
N LYS A 578 -52.75 -52.58 -10.79
CA LYS A 578 -52.80 -51.87 -9.50
C LYS A 578 -51.51 -51.13 -9.20
N LEU A 579 -50.32 -51.78 -9.34
CA LEU A 579 -49.01 -51.16 -9.15
C LEU A 579 -48.77 -49.93 -10.07
N ILE A 580 -49.17 -50.05 -11.35
CA ILE A 580 -49.06 -48.95 -12.30
C ILE A 580 -49.98 -47.78 -11.89
N ASN A 581 -51.19 -48.05 -11.43
CA ASN A 581 -52.11 -47.02 -10.98
C ASN A 581 -51.60 -46.34 -9.70
N ASP A 582 -51.09 -47.10 -8.73
CA ASP A 582 -50.49 -46.57 -7.52
C ASP A 582 -49.27 -45.65 -7.84
N LEU A 583 -48.44 -46.06 -8.84
CA LEU A 583 -47.29 -45.26 -9.32
C LEU A 583 -47.76 -43.98 -9.99
N MET A 584 -48.81 -44.07 -10.86
CA MET A 584 -49.39 -42.90 -11.50
C MET A 584 -49.96 -41.89 -10.49
N ASP A 585 -50.59 -42.40 -9.43
CA ASP A 585 -51.11 -41.57 -8.33
C ASP A 585 -49.94 -40.87 -7.60
N VAL A 586 -48.87 -41.60 -7.19
CA VAL A 586 -47.68 -41.04 -6.58
C VAL A 586 -47.04 -39.95 -7.50
N SER A 587 -46.91 -40.23 -8.80
CA SER A 587 -46.38 -39.27 -9.76
C SER A 587 -47.25 -38.00 -9.92
N ARG A 588 -48.57 -38.12 -9.85
CA ARG A 588 -49.52 -36.98 -9.91
C ARG A 588 -49.43 -36.16 -8.61
N ILE A 589 -49.36 -36.82 -7.44
CA ILE A 589 -49.21 -36.19 -6.15
C ILE A 589 -47.88 -35.39 -6.09
N THR A 590 -46.76 -36.04 -6.41
CA THR A 590 -45.43 -35.43 -6.38
C THR A 590 -45.30 -34.22 -7.31
N ARG A 591 -46.02 -34.21 -8.45
CA ARG A 591 -46.04 -33.08 -9.41
C ARG A 591 -47.09 -32.01 -9.06
N GLY A 592 -47.82 -32.15 -7.93
CA GLY A 592 -48.85 -31.20 -7.53
C GLY A 592 -50.04 -31.11 -8.50
N LYS A 593 -50.26 -32.16 -9.33
CA LYS A 593 -51.30 -32.15 -10.37
C LYS A 593 -52.59 -32.78 -9.92
N VAL A 594 -52.72 -33.17 -8.66
CA VAL A 594 -53.98 -33.69 -8.11
C VAL A 594 -54.92 -32.54 -7.85
N LYS A 595 -56.01 -32.49 -8.54
CA LYS A 595 -57.14 -31.59 -8.24
C LYS A 595 -58.03 -32.27 -7.25
N LEU A 596 -58.17 -31.69 -6.04
CA LEU A 596 -59.09 -32.16 -5.01
C LEU A 596 -60.41 -31.43 -5.15
N GLU A 597 -61.50 -32.19 -5.15
CA GLU A 597 -62.88 -31.69 -5.16
C GLU A 597 -63.42 -31.70 -3.76
N PHE A 598 -63.23 -30.61 -3.03
CA PHE A 598 -63.65 -30.47 -1.66
C PHE A 598 -65.14 -30.23 -1.51
N GLU A 599 -65.81 -31.09 -0.72
CA GLU A 599 -67.20 -30.96 -0.34
C GLU A 599 -67.42 -31.26 1.16
N ARG A 600 -68.56 -30.92 1.68
CA ARG A 600 -68.94 -31.33 3.04
C ARG A 600 -69.38 -32.78 3.05
N LEU A 601 -68.73 -33.60 3.81
CA LEU A 601 -68.94 -35.04 3.83
C LEU A 601 -69.21 -35.52 5.29
N SER A 602 -70.17 -36.44 5.45
CA SER A 602 -70.32 -37.26 6.66
C SER A 602 -69.18 -38.28 6.62
N ILE A 603 -68.40 -38.37 7.71
CA ILE A 603 -67.38 -39.41 7.88
C ILE A 603 -67.96 -40.78 7.92
N GLN A 604 -69.17 -40.94 8.52
CA GLN A 604 -69.90 -42.16 8.57
C GLN A 604 -70.25 -42.68 7.19
N ASP A 605 -70.71 -41.81 6.29
CA ASP A 605 -71.05 -42.19 4.92
C ASP A 605 -69.80 -42.60 4.11
N VAL A 606 -68.73 -41.86 4.23
CA VAL A 606 -67.42 -42.19 3.54
C VAL A 606 -66.90 -43.53 4.09
N LEU A 607 -67.04 -43.78 5.40
CA LEU A 607 -66.57 -45.04 5.98
C LEU A 607 -67.48 -46.21 5.56
N SER A 608 -68.80 -45.97 5.47
CA SER A 608 -69.72 -46.97 4.99
C SER A 608 -69.38 -47.38 3.53
N ASP A 609 -69.18 -46.41 2.63
CA ASP A 609 -68.73 -46.65 1.26
C ASP A 609 -67.41 -47.43 1.22
N SER A 610 -66.48 -47.10 2.13
CA SER A 610 -65.21 -47.80 2.24
C SER A 610 -65.25 -49.19 2.73
N LEU A 611 -66.20 -49.50 3.67
CA LEU A 611 -66.47 -50.85 4.19
C LEU A 611 -67.11 -51.71 3.12
N GLU A 612 -68.02 -51.17 2.30
CA GLU A 612 -68.65 -51.90 1.18
C GLU A 612 -67.56 -52.34 0.14
N ILE A 613 -66.59 -51.48 -0.17
CA ILE A 613 -65.51 -51.86 -1.03
C ILE A 613 -64.67 -53.04 -0.52
N VAL A 614 -64.49 -53.16 0.78
CA VAL A 614 -63.66 -54.21 1.41
C VAL A 614 -64.45 -55.39 1.92
N GLU A 615 -65.77 -55.32 1.84
CA GLU A 615 -66.74 -56.33 2.45
C GLU A 615 -66.41 -57.77 2.03
N GLN A 616 -66.15 -58.02 0.78
CA GLN A 616 -65.85 -59.33 0.22
C GLN A 616 -64.63 -60.00 0.92
N GLN A 617 -63.57 -59.13 1.17
CA GLN A 617 -62.35 -59.62 1.78
C GLN A 617 -62.50 -59.90 3.27
N VAL A 618 -63.25 -59.08 3.94
CA VAL A 618 -63.60 -59.28 5.38
C VAL A 618 -64.36 -60.56 5.56
N LYS A 619 -65.39 -60.78 4.71
CA LYS A 619 -66.22 -62.02 4.73
C LYS A 619 -65.39 -63.27 4.38
N SER A 620 -64.45 -63.17 3.43
CA SER A 620 -63.65 -64.33 3.00
C SER A 620 -62.72 -64.87 4.08
N LYS A 621 -62.37 -64.07 5.09
CA LYS A 621 -61.52 -64.40 6.19
C LYS A 621 -62.32 -64.48 7.55
N ASN A 622 -63.66 -64.36 7.51
CA ASN A 622 -64.55 -64.40 8.68
C ASN A 622 -64.18 -63.37 9.75
N HIS A 623 -63.74 -62.17 9.36
CA HIS A 623 -63.43 -61.13 10.36
C HIS A 623 -64.70 -60.47 10.89
N ASP A 624 -64.66 -60.15 12.19
CA ASP A 624 -65.63 -59.32 12.86
C ASP A 624 -65.21 -57.86 12.86
N ILE A 625 -65.97 -56.97 12.23
CA ILE A 625 -65.69 -55.53 12.17
C ILE A 625 -66.66 -54.81 13.06
N THR A 626 -66.16 -54.08 14.06
CA THR A 626 -66.91 -53.19 14.91
C THR A 626 -66.55 -51.74 14.61
N VAL A 627 -67.54 -50.92 14.34
CA VAL A 627 -67.34 -49.44 14.13
C VAL A 627 -67.88 -48.72 15.37
N ASN A 628 -67.06 -48.02 16.09
CA ASN A 628 -67.43 -47.16 17.20
C ASN A 628 -67.34 -45.67 16.75
N CYS A 629 -68.46 -44.98 16.91
CA CYS A 629 -68.52 -43.54 16.71
C CYS A 629 -69.00 -42.86 17.97
N LEU A 630 -68.22 -41.90 18.47
CA LEU A 630 -68.48 -41.15 19.69
C LEU A 630 -69.55 -40.05 19.54
N GLU A 631 -69.71 -39.52 18.36
CA GLU A 631 -70.63 -38.41 18.03
C GLU A 631 -71.48 -38.80 16.83
N GLU A 632 -72.81 -38.42 16.87
CA GLU A 632 -73.65 -38.45 15.70
C GLU A 632 -73.36 -37.28 14.80
N ASP A 633 -73.08 -37.50 13.49
CA ASP A 633 -72.82 -36.52 12.46
C ASP A 633 -71.47 -35.81 12.49
N VAL A 634 -70.37 -36.56 12.48
CA VAL A 634 -69.05 -35.99 12.23
C VAL A 634 -68.91 -35.59 10.76
N THR A 635 -68.83 -34.26 10.48
CA THR A 635 -68.68 -33.77 9.13
C THR A 635 -67.26 -33.19 8.88
N VAL A 636 -66.67 -33.51 7.74
CA VAL A 636 -65.37 -32.99 7.28
C VAL A 636 -65.50 -32.29 5.93
N TYR A 637 -64.59 -31.38 5.66
CA TYR A 637 -64.48 -30.76 4.34
C TYR A 637 -63.33 -31.43 3.59
N GLY A 638 -63.66 -32.28 2.63
CA GLY A 638 -62.71 -33.18 1.99
C GLY A 638 -63.16 -33.63 0.61
N ASP A 639 -62.30 -34.38 -0.09
CA ASP A 639 -62.64 -35.06 -1.36
C ASP A 639 -63.12 -36.48 -1.03
N LYS A 640 -64.38 -36.77 -1.43
CA LYS A 640 -65.03 -38.03 -1.11
C LYS A 640 -64.24 -39.22 -1.68
N ALA A 641 -63.82 -39.15 -2.93
CA ALA A 641 -63.12 -40.27 -3.57
C ALA A 641 -61.75 -40.55 -2.89
N ARG A 642 -61.03 -39.50 -2.47
CA ARG A 642 -59.73 -39.64 -1.81
C ARG A 642 -59.83 -40.09 -0.36
N LEU A 643 -60.82 -39.64 0.40
CA LEU A 643 -61.08 -40.13 1.74
C LEU A 643 -61.52 -41.61 1.71
N SER A 644 -62.41 -41.97 0.78
CA SER A 644 -62.80 -43.38 0.64
C SER A 644 -61.62 -44.27 0.23
N GLN A 645 -60.69 -43.75 -0.60
CA GLN A 645 -59.46 -44.45 -0.98
C GLN A 645 -58.55 -44.66 0.21
N ILE A 646 -58.41 -43.66 1.10
CA ILE A 646 -57.60 -43.75 2.32
C ILE A 646 -58.20 -44.79 3.28
N PHE A 647 -59.50 -44.70 3.60
CA PHE A 647 -60.15 -45.60 4.52
C PHE A 647 -60.18 -47.02 3.98
N SER A 648 -60.58 -47.26 2.74
CA SER A 648 -60.54 -48.57 2.12
C SER A 648 -59.15 -49.20 2.12
N ASN A 649 -58.09 -48.45 1.90
CA ASN A 649 -56.72 -48.98 1.96
C ASN A 649 -56.29 -49.36 3.36
N ILE A 650 -56.66 -48.59 4.38
CA ILE A 650 -56.38 -48.93 5.79
C ILE A 650 -57.11 -50.12 6.22
N ILE A 651 -58.45 -50.23 5.94
CA ILE A 651 -59.30 -51.35 6.31
C ILE A 651 -58.90 -52.64 5.57
N HIS A 652 -58.57 -52.48 4.27
CA HIS A 652 -57.99 -53.56 3.47
C HIS A 652 -56.72 -54.13 4.07
N ASN A 653 -55.82 -53.27 4.50
CA ASN A 653 -54.55 -53.66 5.17
C ASN A 653 -54.91 -54.38 6.51
N ALA A 654 -55.80 -53.83 7.30
CA ALA A 654 -56.25 -54.46 8.53
C ALA A 654 -56.83 -55.89 8.29
N ALA A 655 -57.67 -55.99 7.29
CA ALA A 655 -58.25 -57.33 6.93
C ALA A 655 -57.19 -58.29 6.31
N LYS A 656 -56.17 -57.78 5.66
CA LYS A 656 -55.05 -58.57 5.08
C LYS A 656 -54.16 -59.18 6.15
N TYR A 657 -53.84 -58.43 7.19
CA TYR A 657 -52.83 -58.79 8.21
C TYR A 657 -53.41 -59.36 9.48
N THR A 658 -54.73 -59.23 9.70
CA THR A 658 -55.42 -59.87 10.78
C THR A 658 -55.57 -61.38 10.55
N LYS A 659 -55.38 -62.22 11.55
CA LYS A 659 -55.60 -63.67 11.43
C LYS A 659 -57.06 -63.98 11.14
N GLU A 660 -57.38 -65.11 10.48
CA GLU A 660 -58.71 -65.54 10.20
C GLU A 660 -59.58 -65.52 11.46
N SER A 661 -60.86 -65.11 11.35
CA SER A 661 -61.80 -64.89 12.42
C SER A 661 -61.34 -63.85 13.48
N GLY A 662 -60.42 -62.97 13.13
CA GLY A 662 -59.96 -61.91 13.99
C GLY A 662 -60.92 -60.73 14.04
N LYS A 663 -60.72 -59.87 15.06
CA LYS A 663 -61.55 -58.68 15.27
C LYS A 663 -60.85 -57.42 14.76
N ILE A 664 -61.56 -56.60 14.00
CA ILE A 664 -61.07 -55.27 13.48
C ILE A 664 -61.99 -54.21 14.10
N VAL A 665 -61.42 -53.24 14.75
CA VAL A 665 -62.17 -52.14 15.39
C VAL A 665 -61.78 -50.85 14.70
N VAL A 666 -62.78 -50.09 14.26
CA VAL A 666 -62.64 -48.77 13.67
C VAL A 666 -63.24 -47.75 14.62
N ASP A 667 -62.42 -46.92 15.24
CA ASP A 667 -62.86 -45.87 16.16
C ASP A 667 -62.83 -44.53 15.49
N ILE A 668 -63.92 -43.79 15.49
CA ILE A 668 -64.00 -42.37 15.03
C ILE A 668 -64.09 -41.54 16.31
N ARG A 669 -63.06 -40.67 16.52
CA ARG A 669 -62.95 -39.80 17.70
C ARG A 669 -62.81 -38.34 17.27
#